data_60d7f8e73fe737f6f11a64bfe894e7d0
#
_entry.id   60d7f8e73fe737f6f11a64bfe894e7d0
#
_cell.length_a   1.000
_cell.length_b   1.000
_cell.length_c   1.000
_cell.angle_alpha   90.00
_cell.angle_beta   90.00
_cell.angle_gamma   90.00
#
_symmetry.space_group_name_H-M   'P 1'
#
loop_
_entity.id
_entity.type
_entity.pdbx_description
1 polymer ?
#
loop_
_entity_poly.entity_id
_entity_poly.type
_entity_poly.pdbx_seq_one_letter_code
_entity_poly.pdbx_strand_id
1 'polypeptide(L)'
;MLPTKPANPAPRDLLHNESFMSTGKILYTYTDEAPALATYSLLPIVQAFTRAAGIVVETRDISLAGRILASFPESLPPERRQPDDLAELGELATTPDANIIKLPNISASIPQLQAAIKELQQQGYAVPDYPEDPQNDADKAIKAKYAKVLGSAVNPVLREGNSDRRVATSVKEYARSHPHSMGAWSADSKSHVTHLDGGDFYGSEQSAVIAQAGSLRITLTDAKGATTVLKESVKVAAGDVIGAATMSRSALQAFYAKAVDDARARGVLFSLHLKATMMKVSDPIMFGHAVTAYYRDVFDKHAATFESLGVDPDNGIGDAYTKIQSLPQEQRAAIEADLQAVYASRPPLAMVDSGRGITNLHVPSDVIIDASMPAAIRSSGQMWGPDGKLHDMKAVIPDRSYAGIYQAVIDDCRQHGAFDVRKMGTVSNVGLMAQKAEEYGSHDKTFELASAGTVRVTDGAGQVLIEHAVEAGDIWRMGITKDLPIRDWVKLAVNRAKATGHAAIFWLDEQRAYDRNVIEKVHLYLKDHDTAGLDIRVLSPVEAMKATLTRVRAGQDTISVTGNVLRDYLTDLFPILELGTSAKMLSIVPLLAGGGLYETGAGGSAPKHVQQFVQENYLRWDSLGEFLALAVSIEDLGRKTSNTRALVLAEALDRANGRILENDKSPQRKVGEIDNRGSHFYLAMYWARALADQTTDAGLKATFTPVAQELEQNESKIVGELAAVQGATVDVGGYYHPNPAAATQAMRPSATFNAVVDSLGIAAG
;
A
#
# COMPACT_ATOMS: atom_id res chain seq x y z
N MET A 1 -37.99 54.66 44.90
CA MET A 1 -38.96 53.69 44.34
C MET A 1 -38.25 52.89 43.21
N LEU A 2 -37.88 51.69 43.54
CA LEU A 2 -37.27 50.73 42.56
C LEU A 2 -38.37 49.86 41.98
N PRO A 3 -38.38 49.52 40.69
CA PRO A 3 -39.34 48.63 40.16
C PRO A 3 -38.90 47.15 40.31
N THR A 4 -39.88 46.36 40.69
CA THR A 4 -39.84 44.90 40.93
C THR A 4 -39.55 44.11 39.70
N LYS A 5 -38.72 43.08 39.88
CA LYS A 5 -38.48 41.99 38.88
C LYS A 5 -39.75 41.15 38.62
N PRO A 6 -40.03 40.71 37.40
CA PRO A 6 -41.04 39.69 37.17
C PRO A 6 -40.51 38.27 37.43
N ALA A 7 -41.41 37.42 37.89
CA ALA A 7 -41.20 36.04 38.31
C ALA A 7 -40.83 35.09 37.15
N ASN A 8 -39.96 34.11 37.49
CA ASN A 8 -39.64 32.95 36.65
C ASN A 8 -40.90 32.07 36.38
N PRO A 9 -41.13 31.61 35.17
CA PRO A 9 -42.08 30.53 34.93
C PRO A 9 -41.47 29.16 35.26
N ALA A 10 -42.32 28.28 35.77
CA ALA A 10 -42.04 26.92 36.21
C ALA A 10 -41.49 26.02 35.07
N PRO A 11 -40.76 24.96 35.43
CA PRO A 11 -40.21 24.03 34.41
C PRO A 11 -41.32 23.25 33.71
N ARG A 12 -41.33 23.32 32.38
CA ARG A 12 -42.13 22.44 31.55
C ARG A 12 -41.49 21.06 31.53
N ASP A 13 -42.26 20.05 31.84
CA ASP A 13 -41.94 18.62 31.69
C ASP A 13 -41.39 18.33 30.28
N LEU A 14 -40.15 17.90 30.23
CA LEU A 14 -39.52 17.29 29.07
C LEU A 14 -39.68 15.76 29.19
N LEU A 15 -40.82 15.25 28.77
CA LEU A 15 -40.97 13.87 28.39
C LEU A 15 -41.07 13.84 26.87
N HIS A 16 -39.93 13.70 26.19
CA HIS A 16 -39.81 12.91 24.93
C HIS A 16 -38.30 12.74 24.72
N ASN A 17 -37.80 11.67 25.29
CA ASN A 17 -36.49 11.12 24.99
C ASN A 17 -36.63 10.33 23.67
N GLU A 18 -36.75 11.02 22.54
CA GLU A 18 -36.37 10.42 21.27
C GLU A 18 -34.85 10.36 21.27
N SER A 19 -34.35 9.20 21.64
CA SER A 19 -33.00 8.77 21.32
C SER A 19 -32.79 8.99 19.83
N PHE A 20 -32.16 10.08 19.44
CA PHE A 20 -31.56 10.20 18.12
C PHE A 20 -30.54 9.07 18.01
N MET A 21 -30.96 7.92 17.44
CA MET A 21 -30.01 6.96 16.93
C MET A 21 -29.12 7.71 15.95
N SER A 22 -27.86 7.80 16.25
CA SER A 22 -26.85 8.28 15.31
C SER A 22 -27.03 7.46 14.05
N THR A 23 -27.53 8.08 12.98
CA THR A 23 -27.62 7.45 11.67
C THR A 23 -26.20 7.15 11.25
N GLY A 24 -25.86 5.85 11.17
CA GLY A 24 -24.52 5.42 10.78
C GLY A 24 -24.18 5.99 9.40
N LYS A 25 -22.98 6.59 9.30
CA LYS A 25 -22.52 7.28 8.09
C LYS A 25 -21.24 6.62 7.57
N ILE A 26 -21.20 6.37 6.27
CA ILE A 26 -20.01 5.91 5.54
C ILE A 26 -19.60 7.03 4.60
N LEU A 27 -18.32 7.42 4.63
CA LEU A 27 -17.72 8.31 3.64
C LEU A 27 -16.99 7.50 2.59
N TYR A 28 -17.50 7.54 1.37
CA TYR A 28 -16.94 6.86 0.21
C TYR A 28 -16.13 7.88 -0.60
N THR A 29 -14.83 7.64 -0.78
CA THR A 29 -14.02 8.62 -1.50
C THR A 29 -14.26 8.57 -3.00
N TYR A 30 -14.52 9.73 -3.62
CA TYR A 30 -14.38 9.90 -5.06
C TYR A 30 -12.89 10.08 -5.38
N THR A 31 -12.43 9.50 -6.47
CA THR A 31 -11.00 9.37 -6.76
C THR A 31 -10.67 9.56 -8.24
N ASP A 32 -9.55 9.01 -8.70
CA ASP A 32 -8.99 9.16 -10.04
C ASP A 32 -9.25 7.92 -10.91
N GLU A 33 -9.16 8.08 -12.22
CA GLU A 33 -8.99 7.01 -13.22
C GLU A 33 -10.08 5.93 -13.20
N ALA A 34 -9.70 4.65 -13.40
CA ALA A 34 -10.64 3.54 -13.47
C ALA A 34 -11.51 3.37 -12.21
N PRO A 35 -11.01 3.48 -10.97
CA PRO A 35 -11.85 3.46 -9.78
C PRO A 35 -12.87 4.59 -9.73
N ALA A 36 -12.54 5.79 -10.24
CA ALA A 36 -13.50 6.89 -10.33
C ALA A 36 -14.63 6.57 -11.31
N LEU A 37 -14.32 6.01 -12.47
CA LEU A 37 -15.33 5.56 -13.44
C LEU A 37 -16.21 4.47 -12.84
N ALA A 38 -15.61 3.45 -12.18
CA ALA A 38 -16.34 2.37 -11.53
C ALA A 38 -17.33 2.87 -10.47
N THR A 39 -17.01 3.97 -9.78
CA THR A 39 -17.86 4.58 -8.75
C THR A 39 -19.21 5.01 -9.31
N TYR A 40 -19.28 5.51 -10.55
CA TYR A 40 -20.57 5.89 -11.17
C TYR A 40 -21.56 4.74 -11.31
N SER A 41 -21.07 3.51 -11.47
CA SER A 41 -21.90 2.30 -11.49
C SER A 41 -22.14 1.71 -10.11
N LEU A 42 -21.14 1.69 -9.23
CA LEU A 42 -21.20 1.01 -7.93
C LEU A 42 -21.94 1.82 -6.87
N LEU A 43 -21.66 3.12 -6.75
CA LEU A 43 -22.18 3.95 -5.67
C LEU A 43 -23.72 3.98 -5.59
N PRO A 44 -24.48 4.07 -6.68
CA PRO A 44 -25.96 3.98 -6.62
C PRO A 44 -26.46 2.67 -6.02
N ILE A 45 -25.79 1.54 -6.31
CA ILE A 45 -26.12 0.23 -5.72
C ILE A 45 -25.86 0.27 -4.22
N VAL A 46 -24.67 0.73 -3.82
CA VAL A 46 -24.29 0.84 -2.41
C VAL A 46 -25.28 1.70 -1.63
N GLN A 47 -25.61 2.88 -2.13
CA GLN A 47 -26.55 3.79 -1.49
C GLN A 47 -27.97 3.20 -1.38
N ALA A 48 -28.44 2.50 -2.42
CA ALA A 48 -29.76 1.88 -2.42
C ALA A 48 -29.86 0.75 -1.37
N PHE A 49 -28.84 -0.12 -1.29
CA PHE A 49 -28.83 -1.26 -0.39
C PHE A 49 -28.61 -0.84 1.07
N THR A 50 -27.67 0.09 1.34
CA THR A 50 -27.34 0.51 2.70
C THR A 50 -28.45 1.32 3.36
N ARG A 51 -29.25 2.05 2.57
CA ARG A 51 -30.42 2.79 3.06
C ARG A 51 -31.42 1.88 3.78
N ALA A 52 -31.58 0.63 3.35
CA ALA A 52 -32.47 -0.34 4.00
C ALA A 52 -32.06 -0.67 5.45
N ALA A 53 -30.82 -0.42 5.81
CA ALA A 53 -30.29 -0.54 7.17
C ALA A 53 -30.14 0.82 7.88
N GLY A 54 -30.67 1.92 7.32
CA GLY A 54 -30.57 3.27 7.87
C GLY A 54 -29.15 3.86 7.78
N ILE A 55 -28.31 3.37 6.87
CA ILE A 55 -26.94 3.86 6.67
C ILE A 55 -26.93 4.89 5.53
N VAL A 56 -26.34 6.04 5.80
CA VAL A 56 -26.11 7.10 4.81
C VAL A 56 -24.72 6.95 4.22
N VAL A 57 -24.60 6.96 2.90
CA VAL A 57 -23.32 6.94 2.19
C VAL A 57 -23.14 8.27 1.45
N GLU A 58 -22.14 9.04 1.87
CA GLU A 58 -21.75 10.31 1.26
C GLU A 58 -20.39 10.18 0.57
N THR A 59 -20.11 11.06 -0.38
CA THR A 59 -18.84 11.10 -1.09
C THR A 59 -17.96 12.26 -0.62
N ARG A 60 -16.64 12.06 -0.68
CA ARG A 60 -15.62 13.09 -0.52
C ARG A 60 -14.57 12.92 -1.61
N ASP A 61 -14.21 14.02 -2.25
CA ASP A 61 -13.33 14.03 -3.42
C ASP A 61 -11.85 14.09 -3.00
N ILE A 62 -11.11 13.01 -3.26
CA ILE A 62 -9.66 12.93 -3.06
C ILE A 62 -8.89 12.86 -4.39
N SER A 63 -9.57 13.05 -5.53
CA SER A 63 -8.96 13.02 -6.86
C SER A 63 -7.89 14.10 -7.01
N LEU A 64 -6.99 13.92 -7.97
CA LEU A 64 -5.98 14.92 -8.30
C LEU A 64 -6.63 16.24 -8.70
N ALA A 65 -7.65 16.20 -9.55
CA ALA A 65 -8.41 17.37 -9.97
C ALA A 65 -9.10 18.08 -8.80
N GLY A 66 -9.81 17.33 -7.94
CA GLY A 66 -10.46 17.88 -6.75
C GLY A 66 -9.48 18.58 -5.81
N ARG A 67 -8.33 17.97 -5.55
CA ARG A 67 -7.27 18.56 -4.71
C ARG A 67 -6.64 19.81 -5.32
N ILE A 68 -6.48 19.85 -6.64
CA ILE A 68 -6.05 21.08 -7.36
C ILE A 68 -7.10 22.19 -7.18
N LEU A 69 -8.36 21.91 -7.44
CA LEU A 69 -9.44 22.91 -7.36
C LEU A 69 -9.59 23.44 -5.92
N ALA A 70 -9.52 22.56 -4.92
CA ALA A 70 -9.58 22.96 -3.50
C ALA A 70 -8.37 23.82 -3.06
N SER A 71 -7.22 23.70 -3.73
CA SER A 71 -6.02 24.47 -3.40
C SER A 71 -6.07 25.92 -3.90
N PHE A 72 -6.97 26.27 -4.86
CA PHE A 72 -7.05 27.58 -5.49
C PHE A 72 -8.48 28.17 -5.50
N PRO A 73 -9.18 28.21 -4.35
CA PRO A 73 -10.55 28.71 -4.31
C PRO A 73 -10.65 30.21 -4.69
N GLU A 74 -9.58 30.98 -4.45
CA GLU A 74 -9.51 32.39 -4.81
C GLU A 74 -9.46 32.64 -6.34
N SER A 75 -8.98 31.68 -7.11
CA SER A 75 -8.92 31.75 -8.57
C SER A 75 -10.22 31.32 -9.24
N LEU A 76 -11.19 30.81 -8.47
CA LEU A 76 -12.43 30.25 -8.98
C LEU A 76 -13.64 31.10 -8.60
N PRO A 77 -14.62 31.27 -9.50
CA PRO A 77 -15.88 31.90 -9.16
C PRO A 77 -16.62 31.04 -8.12
N PRO A 78 -17.46 31.64 -7.24
CA PRO A 78 -18.07 30.97 -6.11
C PRO A 78 -18.78 29.65 -6.44
N GLU A 79 -19.44 29.58 -7.58
CA GLU A 79 -20.20 28.41 -8.05
C GLU A 79 -19.33 27.25 -8.55
N ARG A 80 -18.01 27.46 -8.73
CA ARG A 80 -17.04 26.45 -9.15
C ARG A 80 -16.04 26.08 -8.06
N ARG A 81 -16.14 26.71 -6.90
CA ARG A 81 -15.27 26.39 -5.77
C ARG A 81 -15.58 24.99 -5.23
N GLN A 82 -14.53 24.25 -4.94
CA GLN A 82 -14.61 22.94 -4.30
C GLN A 82 -14.18 23.04 -2.84
N PRO A 83 -14.84 22.32 -1.92
CA PRO A 83 -14.36 22.18 -0.55
C PRO A 83 -13.03 21.42 -0.51
N ASP A 84 -12.26 21.58 0.55
CA ASP A 84 -11.08 20.75 0.82
C ASP A 84 -11.53 19.46 1.53
N ASP A 85 -12.09 18.54 0.75
CA ASP A 85 -12.61 17.26 1.26
C ASP A 85 -11.50 16.40 1.91
N LEU A 86 -10.25 16.52 1.45
CA LEU A 86 -9.13 15.80 2.07
C LEU A 86 -8.84 16.35 3.47
N ALA A 87 -8.90 17.66 3.67
CA ALA A 87 -8.75 18.25 5.00
C ALA A 87 -9.89 17.82 5.94
N GLU A 88 -11.14 17.84 5.47
CA GLU A 88 -12.29 17.37 6.24
C GLU A 88 -12.15 15.89 6.63
N LEU A 89 -11.75 15.04 5.70
CA LEU A 89 -11.49 13.62 5.98
C LEU A 89 -10.35 13.44 6.99
N GLY A 90 -9.31 14.27 6.91
CA GLY A 90 -8.20 14.26 7.86
C GLY A 90 -8.64 14.63 9.29
N GLU A 91 -9.49 15.65 9.44
CA GLU A 91 -10.08 16.02 10.73
C GLU A 91 -10.95 14.87 11.26
N LEU A 92 -11.82 14.31 10.42
CA LEU A 92 -12.69 13.20 10.80
C LEU A 92 -11.87 11.95 11.20
N ALA A 93 -10.76 11.66 10.54
CA ALA A 93 -9.88 10.52 10.87
C ALA A 93 -9.33 10.60 12.33
N THR A 94 -9.37 11.77 12.94
CA THR A 94 -9.00 11.98 14.36
C THR A 94 -10.18 11.86 15.32
N THR A 95 -11.33 11.36 14.86
CA THR A 95 -12.56 11.20 15.66
C THR A 95 -13.02 9.74 15.68
N PRO A 96 -13.84 9.34 16.68
CA PRO A 96 -14.40 7.98 16.71
C PRO A 96 -15.47 7.73 15.65
N ASP A 97 -16.03 8.78 15.05
CA ASP A 97 -17.14 8.71 14.08
C ASP A 97 -16.66 8.42 12.65
N ALA A 98 -15.33 8.38 12.43
CA ALA A 98 -14.78 8.10 11.12
C ALA A 98 -15.14 6.69 10.66
N ASN A 99 -15.77 6.60 9.49
CA ASN A 99 -15.91 5.38 8.71
C ASN A 99 -15.68 5.74 7.23
N ILE A 100 -14.46 5.54 6.77
CA ILE A 100 -13.97 6.05 5.49
C ILE A 100 -13.55 4.88 4.61
N ILE A 101 -14.20 4.73 3.45
CA ILE A 101 -13.74 3.83 2.38
C ILE A 101 -12.85 4.64 1.43
N LYS A 102 -11.56 4.34 1.44
CA LYS A 102 -10.56 5.03 0.62
C LYS A 102 -10.18 4.21 -0.60
N LEU A 103 -10.50 4.74 -1.77
CA LEU A 103 -10.14 4.17 -3.06
C LEU A 103 -8.69 4.54 -3.45
N PRO A 104 -8.07 3.81 -4.41
CA PRO A 104 -6.79 4.19 -4.98
C PRO A 104 -6.88 5.59 -5.60
N ASN A 105 -5.82 6.38 -5.44
CA ASN A 105 -5.72 7.73 -6.00
C ASN A 105 -4.34 7.95 -6.64
N ILE A 106 -4.23 8.93 -7.53
CA ILE A 106 -2.98 9.29 -8.17
C ILE A 106 -2.01 9.90 -7.13
N SER A 107 -0.81 9.31 -7.06
CA SER A 107 0.37 9.92 -6.43
C SER A 107 1.08 10.74 -7.50
N ALA A 108 0.70 12.01 -7.63
CA ALA A 108 1.00 12.83 -8.80
C ALA A 108 2.49 13.13 -8.98
N SER A 109 3.03 12.83 -10.16
CA SER A 109 4.28 13.40 -10.67
C SER A 109 4.05 14.81 -11.22
N ILE A 110 5.13 15.59 -11.45
CA ILE A 110 5.02 16.91 -12.07
C ILE A 110 4.34 16.85 -13.44
N PRO A 111 4.70 15.93 -14.37
CA PRO A 111 3.98 15.82 -15.65
C PRO A 111 2.50 15.52 -15.50
N GLN A 112 2.10 14.66 -14.56
CA GLN A 112 0.69 14.37 -14.30
C GLN A 112 -0.04 15.60 -13.74
N LEU A 113 0.60 16.34 -12.82
CA LEU A 113 0.05 17.57 -12.28
C LEU A 113 -0.19 18.61 -13.40
N GLN A 114 0.80 18.82 -14.27
CA GLN A 114 0.71 19.75 -15.40
C GLN A 114 -0.39 19.34 -16.38
N ALA A 115 -0.51 18.04 -16.67
CA ALA A 115 -1.58 17.54 -17.53
C ALA A 115 -2.97 17.75 -16.93
N ALA A 116 -3.14 17.54 -15.63
CA ALA A 116 -4.39 17.79 -14.92
C ALA A 116 -4.75 19.29 -14.88
N ILE A 117 -3.77 20.17 -14.62
CA ILE A 117 -3.97 21.63 -14.70
C ILE A 117 -4.46 22.04 -16.08
N LYS A 118 -3.80 21.55 -17.13
CA LYS A 118 -4.17 21.89 -18.52
C LYS A 118 -5.58 21.41 -18.87
N GLU A 119 -5.97 20.21 -18.43
CA GLU A 119 -7.32 19.69 -18.63
C GLU A 119 -8.36 20.56 -17.92
N LEU A 120 -8.14 20.93 -16.66
CA LEU A 120 -9.01 21.80 -15.90
C LEU A 120 -9.14 23.19 -16.56
N GLN A 121 -8.05 23.77 -17.05
CA GLN A 121 -8.07 25.05 -17.78
C GLN A 121 -8.88 24.96 -19.08
N GLN A 122 -8.77 23.85 -19.83
CA GLN A 122 -9.59 23.58 -21.02
C GLN A 122 -11.08 23.47 -20.71
N GLN A 123 -11.42 22.99 -19.49
CA GLN A 123 -12.79 22.93 -18.97
C GLN A 123 -13.26 24.26 -18.36
N GLY A 124 -12.43 25.32 -18.45
CA GLY A 124 -12.75 26.68 -18.01
C GLY A 124 -12.53 26.96 -16.54
N TYR A 125 -11.71 26.17 -15.84
CA TYR A 125 -11.26 26.45 -14.48
C TYR A 125 -10.00 27.34 -14.52
N ALA A 126 -10.03 28.50 -13.86
CA ALA A 126 -8.95 29.47 -13.85
C ALA A 126 -7.84 29.13 -12.85
N VAL A 127 -7.40 27.86 -12.80
CA VAL A 127 -6.27 27.46 -11.95
C VAL A 127 -4.95 27.93 -12.57
N PRO A 128 -3.96 28.37 -11.76
CA PRO A 128 -2.68 28.84 -12.28
C PRO A 128 -1.82 27.70 -12.83
N ASP A 129 -0.90 28.02 -13.73
CA ASP A 129 0.13 27.09 -14.19
C ASP A 129 1.07 26.68 -13.04
N TYR A 130 1.66 25.48 -13.13
CA TYR A 130 2.71 25.07 -12.20
C TYR A 130 4.04 25.77 -12.52
N PRO A 131 4.57 26.61 -11.62
CA PRO A 131 5.84 27.29 -11.87
C PRO A 131 7.02 26.37 -11.56
N GLU A 132 7.64 25.79 -12.59
CA GLU A 132 8.83 24.95 -12.42
C GLU A 132 9.99 25.72 -11.80
N ASP A 133 10.24 26.92 -12.29
CA ASP A 133 11.27 27.84 -11.80
C ASP A 133 10.62 29.16 -11.33
N PRO A 134 10.23 29.27 -10.06
CA PRO A 134 9.50 30.42 -9.52
C PRO A 134 10.36 31.68 -9.49
N GLN A 135 9.93 32.73 -10.22
CA GLN A 135 10.67 33.96 -10.40
C GLN A 135 10.34 35.05 -9.36
N ASN A 136 9.25 34.90 -8.65
CA ASN A 136 8.75 35.89 -7.68
C ASN A 136 8.01 35.21 -6.53
N ASP A 137 7.57 36.00 -5.54
CA ASP A 137 6.91 35.45 -4.35
C ASP A 137 5.51 34.88 -4.65
N ALA A 138 4.82 35.38 -5.69
CA ALA A 138 3.55 34.80 -6.12
C ALA A 138 3.76 33.40 -6.71
N ASP A 139 4.76 33.22 -7.55
CA ASP A 139 5.12 31.90 -8.10
C ASP A 139 5.53 30.93 -7.00
N LYS A 140 6.30 31.38 -6.00
CA LYS A 140 6.67 30.56 -4.84
C LYS A 140 5.45 30.14 -4.05
N ALA A 141 4.48 31.03 -3.86
CA ALA A 141 3.23 30.71 -3.17
C ALA A 141 2.39 29.67 -3.95
N ILE A 142 2.30 29.81 -5.27
CA ILE A 142 1.63 28.84 -6.13
C ILE A 142 2.34 27.48 -6.06
N LYS A 143 3.68 27.46 -6.19
CA LYS A 143 4.47 26.23 -6.06
C LYS A 143 4.28 25.53 -4.73
N ALA A 144 4.22 26.31 -3.63
CA ALA A 144 3.99 25.77 -2.29
C ALA A 144 2.59 25.14 -2.14
N LYS A 145 1.56 25.67 -2.80
CA LYS A 145 0.22 25.06 -2.84
C LYS A 145 0.25 23.74 -3.61
N TYR A 146 0.83 23.71 -4.79
CA TYR A 146 0.97 22.49 -5.59
C TYR A 146 1.84 21.42 -4.92
N ALA A 147 2.82 21.81 -4.12
CA ALA A 147 3.63 20.85 -3.35
C ALA A 147 2.80 20.00 -2.40
N LYS A 148 1.65 20.49 -1.92
CA LYS A 148 0.71 19.72 -1.09
C LYS A 148 -0.11 18.71 -1.89
N VAL A 149 -0.18 18.85 -3.21
CA VAL A 149 -0.92 17.98 -4.12
C VAL A 149 -0.02 16.91 -4.73
N LEU A 150 1.28 17.20 -4.87
CA LEU A 150 2.27 16.31 -5.45
C LEU A 150 2.57 15.08 -4.58
N GLY A 151 2.93 13.98 -5.22
CA GLY A 151 3.33 12.75 -4.56
C GLY A 151 2.21 12.09 -3.75
N SER A 152 2.56 11.39 -2.70
CA SER A 152 1.63 10.71 -1.79
C SER A 152 0.99 11.70 -0.81
N ALA A 153 0.06 12.52 -1.28
CA ALA A 153 -0.57 13.57 -0.48
C ALA A 153 -1.73 13.05 0.40
N VAL A 154 -2.43 12.00 -0.01
CA VAL A 154 -3.65 11.50 0.65
C VAL A 154 -3.35 10.57 1.84
N ASN A 155 -2.51 9.56 1.64
CA ASN A 155 -2.23 8.55 2.67
C ASN A 155 -1.72 9.15 4.00
N PRO A 156 -0.78 10.12 4.02
CA PRO A 156 -0.30 10.69 5.26
C PRO A 156 -1.37 11.43 6.08
N VAL A 157 -2.42 11.89 5.43
CA VAL A 157 -3.55 12.60 6.08
C VAL A 157 -4.53 11.61 6.70
N LEU A 158 -4.83 10.51 6.01
CA LEU A 158 -5.89 9.59 6.42
C LEU A 158 -5.43 8.44 7.32
N ARG A 159 -4.15 8.04 7.24
CA ARG A 159 -3.61 6.87 7.96
C ARG A 159 -3.25 7.17 9.41
N GLU A 160 -4.22 7.66 10.19
CA GLU A 160 -4.09 7.93 11.62
C GLU A 160 -4.37 6.67 12.47
N GLY A 161 -3.85 5.52 12.06
CA GLY A 161 -4.01 4.23 12.74
C GLY A 161 -2.99 3.20 12.31
N ASN A 162 -2.93 2.10 13.06
CA ASN A 162 -2.14 0.94 12.73
C ASN A 162 -2.87 0.04 11.73
N SER A 163 -2.12 -0.79 11.01
CA SER A 163 -2.66 -1.65 9.94
C SER A 163 -3.23 -2.94 10.52
N ASP A 164 -4.39 -3.38 10.03
CA ASP A 164 -4.99 -4.70 10.26
C ASP A 164 -5.30 -5.33 8.90
N ARG A 165 -4.42 -6.22 8.44
CA ARG A 165 -4.52 -6.92 7.17
C ARG A 165 -5.03 -8.34 7.37
N ARG A 166 -6.14 -8.68 6.69
CA ARG A 166 -6.84 -9.96 6.83
C ARG A 166 -7.28 -10.52 5.48
N VAL A 167 -7.51 -11.83 5.44
CA VAL A 167 -8.25 -12.48 4.36
C VAL A 167 -9.71 -12.58 4.74
N ALA A 168 -10.61 -12.14 3.88
CA ALA A 168 -12.05 -12.34 4.07
C ALA A 168 -12.42 -13.83 3.98
N THR A 169 -13.45 -14.26 4.71
CA THR A 169 -13.89 -15.66 4.71
C THR A 169 -14.24 -16.17 3.32
N SER A 170 -14.98 -15.40 2.55
CA SER A 170 -15.34 -15.72 1.16
C SER A 170 -14.15 -15.93 0.25
N VAL A 171 -13.09 -15.10 0.40
CA VAL A 171 -11.84 -15.21 -0.37
C VAL A 171 -11.07 -16.47 0.03
N LYS A 172 -11.00 -16.78 1.34
CA LYS A 172 -10.35 -17.99 1.85
C LYS A 172 -11.01 -19.27 1.34
N GLU A 173 -12.32 -19.33 1.38
CA GLU A 173 -13.11 -20.47 0.90
C GLU A 173 -12.93 -20.69 -0.59
N TYR A 174 -12.96 -19.61 -1.36
CA TYR A 174 -12.68 -19.67 -2.79
C TYR A 174 -11.26 -20.15 -3.09
N ALA A 175 -10.24 -19.67 -2.39
CA ALA A 175 -8.86 -20.10 -2.60
C ALA A 175 -8.66 -21.59 -2.30
N ARG A 176 -9.36 -22.12 -1.28
CA ARG A 176 -9.33 -23.55 -0.94
C ARG A 176 -9.99 -24.43 -2.00
N SER A 177 -11.11 -24.00 -2.56
CA SER A 177 -11.84 -24.75 -3.59
C SER A 177 -11.24 -24.59 -4.98
N HIS A 178 -10.56 -23.47 -5.26
CA HIS A 178 -9.90 -23.14 -6.51
C HIS A 178 -8.40 -22.80 -6.30
N PRO A 179 -7.59 -23.77 -5.87
CA PRO A 179 -6.21 -23.53 -5.53
C PRO A 179 -5.43 -23.07 -6.79
N HIS A 180 -4.67 -21.98 -6.65
CA HIS A 180 -3.75 -21.55 -7.69
C HIS A 180 -2.55 -22.49 -7.80
N SER A 181 -1.85 -22.45 -8.91
CA SER A 181 -0.65 -23.25 -9.14
C SER A 181 0.52 -22.77 -8.27
N MET A 182 1.19 -23.71 -7.64
CA MET A 182 2.48 -23.53 -6.96
C MET A 182 3.52 -24.37 -7.68
N GLY A 183 4.77 -23.87 -7.79
CA GLY A 183 5.88 -24.65 -8.31
C GLY A 183 6.22 -25.84 -7.41
N ALA A 184 6.67 -26.94 -8.02
CA ALA A 184 7.15 -28.09 -7.27
C ALA A 184 8.56 -27.83 -6.73
N TRP A 185 8.71 -27.75 -5.41
CA TRP A 185 9.99 -27.57 -4.78
C TRP A 185 10.84 -28.85 -4.81
N SER A 186 12.14 -28.68 -5.10
CA SER A 186 13.14 -29.74 -5.02
C SER A 186 13.99 -29.62 -3.77
N ALA A 187 14.30 -30.73 -3.13
CA ALA A 187 15.28 -30.76 -2.03
C ALA A 187 16.69 -30.36 -2.51
N ASP A 188 16.98 -30.53 -3.80
CA ASP A 188 18.27 -30.20 -4.43
C ASP A 188 18.35 -28.75 -4.93
N SER A 189 17.33 -27.92 -4.71
CA SER A 189 17.35 -26.51 -5.08
C SER A 189 18.57 -25.81 -4.49
N LYS A 190 19.30 -25.10 -5.35
CA LYS A 190 20.48 -24.29 -4.97
C LYS A 190 20.10 -22.86 -4.60
N SER A 191 18.83 -22.47 -4.71
CA SER A 191 18.36 -21.12 -4.38
C SER A 191 18.61 -20.81 -2.92
N HIS A 192 19.18 -19.66 -2.64
CA HIS A 192 19.52 -19.23 -1.29
C HIS A 192 19.58 -17.71 -1.20
N VAL A 193 19.41 -17.21 0.03
CA VAL A 193 19.57 -15.79 0.35
C VAL A 193 21.01 -15.51 0.78
N THR A 194 21.53 -14.34 0.42
CA THR A 194 22.80 -13.82 0.92
C THR A 194 22.65 -12.36 1.36
N HIS A 195 23.35 -12.00 2.42
CA HIS A 195 23.36 -10.66 3.01
C HIS A 195 24.76 -10.33 3.55
N LEU A 196 24.97 -9.10 3.97
CA LEU A 196 26.18 -8.70 4.69
C LEU A 196 26.25 -9.37 6.07
N ASP A 197 27.47 -9.66 6.51
CA ASP A 197 27.75 -10.15 7.87
C ASP A 197 28.15 -9.01 8.83
N GLY A 198 28.35 -7.79 8.30
CA GLY A 198 28.69 -6.58 9.03
C GLY A 198 28.81 -5.38 8.10
N GLY A 199 28.76 -4.17 8.66
CA GLY A 199 28.75 -2.92 7.88
C GLY A 199 27.39 -2.62 7.23
N ASP A 200 26.34 -3.38 7.58
CA ASP A 200 24.95 -3.17 7.20
C ASP A 200 24.18 -2.34 8.25
N PHE A 201 22.96 -1.97 7.93
CA PHE A 201 22.12 -1.21 8.85
C PHE A 201 21.86 -1.97 10.16
N TYR A 202 21.62 -3.26 10.09
CA TYR A 202 21.42 -4.10 11.27
C TYR A 202 22.59 -4.03 12.24
N GLY A 203 23.82 -4.20 11.74
CA GLY A 203 25.03 -4.28 12.57
C GLY A 203 25.46 -2.97 13.18
N SER A 204 25.08 -1.84 12.59
CA SER A 204 25.45 -0.50 13.03
C SER A 204 24.36 0.21 13.85
N GLU A 205 23.16 -0.36 13.92
CA GLU A 205 22.01 0.32 14.52
C GLU A 205 22.22 0.70 15.98
N GLN A 206 21.94 1.96 16.28
CA GLN A 206 21.81 2.52 17.63
C GLN A 206 20.39 3.06 17.82
N SER A 207 19.89 3.04 19.04
CA SER A 207 18.55 3.49 19.35
C SER A 207 18.48 4.12 20.75
N ALA A 208 17.55 5.05 20.92
CA ALA A 208 17.26 5.67 22.20
C ALA A 208 15.76 5.94 22.37
N VAL A 209 15.30 5.90 23.60
CA VAL A 209 13.95 6.38 23.98
C VAL A 209 14.07 7.83 24.44
N ILE A 210 13.28 8.70 23.87
CA ILE A 210 13.28 10.14 24.18
C ILE A 210 12.71 10.37 25.57
N ALA A 211 13.50 10.94 26.46
CA ALA A 211 13.07 11.20 27.85
C ALA A 211 12.14 12.43 27.95
N GLN A 212 12.37 13.47 27.16
CA GLN A 212 11.63 14.74 27.19
C GLN A 212 11.34 15.23 25.77
N ALA A 213 10.15 15.81 25.57
CA ALA A 213 9.79 16.43 24.32
C ALA A 213 10.76 17.56 23.95
N GLY A 214 11.10 17.65 22.67
CA GLY A 214 12.05 18.64 22.18
C GLY A 214 12.31 18.56 20.68
N SER A 215 13.52 18.98 20.32
CA SER A 215 14.00 18.91 18.95
C SER A 215 15.37 18.26 18.92
N LEU A 216 15.60 17.37 17.95
CA LEU A 216 16.90 16.77 17.71
C LEU A 216 17.58 17.47 16.54
N ARG A 217 18.89 17.48 16.55
CA ARG A 217 19.74 17.97 15.46
C ARG A 217 20.67 16.85 14.98
N ILE A 218 20.84 16.74 13.66
CA ILE A 218 21.72 15.75 13.04
C ILE A 218 22.87 16.48 12.38
N THR A 219 24.11 16.12 12.77
CA THR A 219 25.33 16.77 12.26
C THR A 219 26.36 15.73 11.83
N LEU A 220 27.14 16.06 10.79
CA LEU A 220 28.36 15.36 10.42
C LEU A 220 29.55 16.24 10.74
N THR A 221 30.48 15.76 11.58
CA THR A 221 31.76 16.44 11.87
C THR A 221 32.86 15.65 11.20
N ASP A 222 33.60 16.28 10.28
CA ASP A 222 34.70 15.66 9.55
C ASP A 222 35.97 15.53 10.41
N ALA A 223 36.98 14.85 9.88
CA ALA A 223 38.28 14.65 10.56
C ALA A 223 39.03 15.96 10.84
N LYS A 224 38.68 17.07 10.19
CA LYS A 224 39.25 18.41 10.40
C LYS A 224 38.49 19.23 11.43
N GLY A 225 37.36 18.69 11.96
CA GLY A 225 36.51 19.36 12.91
C GLY A 225 35.45 20.29 12.26
N ALA A 226 35.35 20.31 10.94
CA ALA A 226 34.27 21.05 10.28
C ALA A 226 32.95 20.32 10.43
N THR A 227 31.90 21.04 10.84
CA THR A 227 30.58 20.47 11.09
C THR A 227 29.60 20.89 10.02
N THR A 228 29.01 19.90 9.34
CA THR A 228 27.90 20.07 8.41
C THR A 228 26.60 19.67 9.11
N VAL A 229 25.59 20.50 9.02
CA VAL A 229 24.25 20.19 9.54
C VAL A 229 23.51 19.39 8.48
N LEU A 230 23.19 18.13 8.75
CA LEU A 230 22.40 17.26 7.87
C LEU A 230 20.91 17.54 8.05
N LYS A 231 20.48 17.76 9.31
CA LYS A 231 19.09 18.14 9.65
C LYS A 231 19.10 19.06 10.86
N GLU A 232 18.57 20.25 10.68
CA GLU A 232 18.59 21.30 11.73
C GLU A 232 17.63 20.98 12.89
N SER A 233 16.47 20.41 12.59
CA SER A 233 15.44 20.20 13.60
C SER A 233 14.57 19.00 13.25
N VAL A 234 14.45 18.08 14.22
CA VAL A 234 13.53 16.93 14.17
C VAL A 234 12.72 16.92 15.45
N LYS A 235 11.42 17.20 15.38
CA LYS A 235 10.54 17.25 16.55
C LYS A 235 10.30 15.85 17.12
N VAL A 236 10.45 15.71 18.43
CA VAL A 236 10.21 14.48 19.18
C VAL A 236 9.39 14.75 20.44
N ALA A 237 8.66 13.75 20.90
CA ALA A 237 7.92 13.74 22.15
C ALA A 237 8.57 12.78 23.16
N ALA A 238 8.24 12.96 24.44
CA ALA A 238 8.64 11.99 25.46
C ALA A 238 8.05 10.61 25.15
N GLY A 239 8.86 9.57 25.26
CA GLY A 239 8.48 8.20 24.94
C GLY A 239 8.69 7.80 23.48
N ASP A 240 8.96 8.71 22.55
CA ASP A 240 9.29 8.37 21.17
C ASP A 240 10.57 7.49 21.14
N VAL A 241 10.58 6.51 20.22
CA VAL A 241 11.76 5.66 19.95
C VAL A 241 12.43 6.17 18.69
N ILE A 242 13.70 6.52 18.80
CA ILE A 242 14.54 6.83 17.63
C ILE A 242 15.50 5.68 17.36
N GLY A 243 15.74 5.38 16.09
CA GLY A 243 16.75 4.43 15.64
C GLY A 243 17.52 5.02 14.47
N ALA A 244 18.86 4.89 14.49
CA ALA A 244 19.69 5.30 13.39
C ALA A 244 20.74 4.24 13.07
N ALA A 245 21.10 4.13 11.79
CA ALA A 245 22.00 3.11 11.28
C ALA A 245 22.79 3.62 10.06
N THR A 246 23.87 2.93 9.74
CA THR A 246 24.69 3.23 8.56
C THR A 246 24.98 1.98 7.75
N MET A 247 24.95 2.10 6.42
CA MET A 247 25.42 1.10 5.48
C MET A 247 26.82 1.52 5.00
N SER A 248 27.82 0.71 5.27
CA SER A 248 29.17 0.96 4.81
C SER A 248 29.27 0.73 3.30
N ARG A 249 29.66 1.78 2.57
CA ARG A 249 29.90 1.70 1.13
C ARG A 249 30.96 0.66 0.79
N SER A 250 32.08 0.66 1.50
CA SER A 250 33.19 -0.26 1.22
C SER A 250 32.80 -1.71 1.48
N ALA A 251 32.07 -1.99 2.58
CA ALA A 251 31.56 -3.32 2.87
C ALA A 251 30.53 -3.78 1.83
N LEU A 252 29.62 -2.90 1.41
CA LEU A 252 28.61 -3.17 0.42
C LEU A 252 29.21 -3.52 -0.95
N GLN A 253 30.19 -2.75 -1.42
CA GLN A 253 30.91 -3.01 -2.68
C GLN A 253 31.65 -4.35 -2.66
N ALA A 254 32.36 -4.65 -1.57
CA ALA A 254 33.04 -5.94 -1.39
C ALA A 254 32.04 -7.11 -1.36
N PHE A 255 30.91 -6.93 -0.69
CA PHE A 255 29.83 -7.92 -0.64
C PHE A 255 29.26 -8.23 -2.03
N TYR A 256 28.94 -7.21 -2.83
CA TYR A 256 28.44 -7.42 -4.18
C TYR A 256 29.44 -8.13 -5.09
N ALA A 257 30.71 -7.73 -5.05
CA ALA A 257 31.74 -8.41 -5.81
C ALA A 257 31.82 -9.90 -5.47
N LYS A 258 31.84 -10.23 -4.17
CA LYS A 258 31.83 -11.62 -3.69
C LYS A 258 30.55 -12.36 -4.08
N ALA A 259 29.39 -11.69 -4.02
CA ALA A 259 28.11 -12.30 -4.38
C ALA A 259 28.03 -12.65 -5.86
N VAL A 260 28.57 -11.80 -6.75
CA VAL A 260 28.69 -12.06 -8.19
C VAL A 260 29.58 -13.27 -8.45
N ASP A 261 30.75 -13.34 -7.84
CA ASP A 261 31.70 -14.44 -8.02
C ASP A 261 31.12 -15.78 -7.52
N ASP A 262 30.47 -15.78 -6.35
CA ASP A 262 29.85 -16.98 -5.78
C ASP A 262 28.63 -17.46 -6.60
N ALA A 263 27.80 -16.54 -7.12
CA ALA A 263 26.69 -16.91 -8.00
C ALA A 263 27.19 -17.62 -9.27
N ARG A 264 28.29 -17.11 -9.85
CA ARG A 264 28.95 -17.76 -10.99
C ARG A 264 29.48 -19.15 -10.63
N ALA A 265 30.20 -19.26 -9.52
CA ALA A 265 30.79 -20.53 -9.08
C ALA A 265 29.72 -21.60 -8.82
N ARG A 266 28.57 -21.23 -8.30
CA ARG A 266 27.44 -22.12 -8.04
C ARG A 266 26.58 -22.42 -9.26
N GLY A 267 26.72 -21.65 -10.33
CA GLY A 267 25.90 -21.77 -11.54
C GLY A 267 24.42 -21.40 -11.28
N VAL A 268 24.19 -20.33 -10.54
CA VAL A 268 22.84 -19.81 -10.23
C VAL A 268 22.72 -18.35 -10.72
N LEU A 269 21.48 -17.87 -10.89
CA LEU A 269 21.24 -16.47 -11.22
C LEU A 269 21.70 -15.55 -10.10
N PHE A 270 22.25 -14.40 -10.45
CA PHE A 270 22.36 -13.26 -9.55
C PHE A 270 21.02 -12.49 -9.55
N SER A 271 20.37 -12.38 -8.40
CA SER A 271 19.08 -11.73 -8.27
C SER A 271 19.10 -10.75 -7.09
N LEU A 272 19.06 -9.45 -7.36
CA LEU A 272 19.04 -8.40 -6.36
C LEU A 272 17.59 -8.12 -5.93
N HIS A 273 17.37 -7.95 -4.62
CA HIS A 273 16.07 -7.64 -4.05
C HIS A 273 16.19 -6.51 -3.02
N LEU A 274 15.52 -5.39 -3.26
CA LEU A 274 15.54 -4.17 -2.46
C LEU A 274 14.13 -3.61 -2.30
N LYS A 275 13.99 -2.55 -1.49
CA LYS A 275 12.71 -1.85 -1.29
C LYS A 275 12.75 -0.40 -1.80
N ALA A 276 13.29 -0.21 -2.98
CA ALA A 276 13.59 1.10 -3.57
C ALA A 276 12.38 2.04 -3.74
N THR A 277 11.16 1.53 -3.77
CA THR A 277 9.93 2.35 -3.88
C THR A 277 9.51 3.00 -2.57
N MET A 278 9.83 2.40 -1.42
CA MET A 278 9.59 2.97 -0.10
C MET A 278 10.85 3.70 0.40
N MET A 279 12.01 3.04 0.33
CA MET A 279 13.31 3.58 0.78
C MET A 279 13.99 4.32 -0.37
N LYS A 280 13.39 5.45 -0.78
CA LYS A 280 13.70 6.17 -2.02
C LYS A 280 15.08 6.85 -2.06
N VAL A 281 15.81 6.88 -0.96
CA VAL A 281 17.19 7.43 -0.91
C VAL A 281 18.18 6.29 -0.75
N SER A 282 18.08 5.48 0.31
CA SER A 282 19.06 4.43 0.59
C SER A 282 19.13 3.35 -0.48
N ASP A 283 17.98 2.87 -0.96
CA ASP A 283 17.95 1.68 -1.79
C ASP A 283 18.38 1.91 -3.25
N PRO A 284 18.06 3.05 -3.90
CA PRO A 284 18.66 3.38 -5.20
C PRO A 284 20.20 3.46 -5.16
N ILE A 285 20.78 4.02 -4.09
CA ILE A 285 22.24 4.08 -3.92
C ILE A 285 22.81 2.66 -3.77
N MET A 286 22.17 1.82 -2.92
CA MET A 286 22.59 0.41 -2.80
C MET A 286 22.45 -0.34 -4.13
N PHE A 287 21.42 -0.03 -4.91
CA PHE A 287 21.22 -0.58 -6.24
C PHE A 287 22.32 -0.16 -7.21
N GLY A 288 22.71 1.11 -7.22
CA GLY A 288 23.80 1.64 -8.04
C GLY A 288 25.13 0.96 -7.75
N HIS A 289 25.40 0.65 -6.47
CA HIS A 289 26.59 -0.13 -6.11
C HIS A 289 26.55 -1.56 -6.66
N ALA A 290 25.38 -2.21 -6.74
CA ALA A 290 25.24 -3.52 -7.37
C ALA A 290 25.47 -3.44 -8.88
N VAL A 291 24.91 -2.43 -9.54
CA VAL A 291 25.12 -2.15 -10.97
C VAL A 291 26.62 -1.94 -11.25
N THR A 292 27.26 -1.07 -10.50
CA THR A 292 28.69 -0.80 -10.66
C THR A 292 29.54 -2.04 -10.40
N ALA A 293 29.21 -2.86 -9.40
CA ALA A 293 29.94 -4.09 -9.10
C ALA A 293 29.80 -5.14 -10.20
N TYR A 294 28.61 -5.30 -10.77
CA TYR A 294 28.35 -6.27 -11.84
C TYR A 294 28.97 -5.84 -13.16
N TYR A 295 28.86 -4.57 -13.54
CA TYR A 295 29.37 -4.00 -14.80
C TYR A 295 30.71 -3.27 -14.63
N ARG A 296 31.49 -3.59 -13.61
CA ARG A 296 32.73 -2.89 -13.25
C ARG A 296 33.64 -2.63 -14.44
N ASP A 297 33.92 -3.66 -15.23
CA ASP A 297 34.86 -3.57 -16.35
C ASP A 297 34.43 -2.50 -17.39
N VAL A 298 33.13 -2.32 -17.57
CA VAL A 298 32.58 -1.32 -18.50
C VAL A 298 32.63 0.08 -17.86
N PHE A 299 32.23 0.20 -16.59
CA PHE A 299 32.28 1.49 -15.88
C PHE A 299 33.69 2.01 -15.74
N ASP A 300 34.68 1.13 -15.47
CA ASP A 300 36.07 1.52 -15.39
C ASP A 300 36.64 1.93 -16.77
N LYS A 301 36.34 1.15 -17.83
CA LYS A 301 36.86 1.40 -19.19
C LYS A 301 36.27 2.67 -19.81
N HIS A 302 35.00 2.96 -19.55
CA HIS A 302 34.26 4.08 -20.15
C HIS A 302 33.96 5.21 -19.16
N ALA A 303 34.69 5.29 -18.04
CA ALA A 303 34.41 6.22 -16.94
C ALA A 303 34.27 7.69 -17.40
N ALA A 304 35.22 8.20 -18.20
CA ALA A 304 35.16 9.57 -18.71
C ALA A 304 33.96 9.82 -19.63
N THR A 305 33.57 8.83 -20.43
CA THR A 305 32.39 8.94 -21.31
C THR A 305 31.11 8.96 -20.48
N PHE A 306 30.98 8.05 -19.51
CA PHE A 306 29.81 7.97 -18.64
C PHE A 306 29.66 9.23 -17.79
N GLU A 307 30.76 9.76 -17.25
CA GLU A 307 30.75 11.04 -16.53
C GLU A 307 30.29 12.19 -17.42
N SER A 308 30.80 12.29 -18.66
CA SER A 308 30.40 13.34 -19.60
C SER A 308 28.94 13.28 -20.02
N LEU A 309 28.35 12.07 -20.06
CA LEU A 309 26.95 11.83 -20.35
C LEU A 309 26.06 11.95 -19.10
N GLY A 310 26.65 12.06 -17.92
CA GLY A 310 25.95 12.08 -16.65
C GLY A 310 25.26 10.72 -16.35
N VAL A 311 25.84 9.58 -16.75
CA VAL A 311 25.32 8.25 -16.43
C VAL A 311 25.33 8.06 -14.92
N ASP A 312 24.16 7.73 -14.38
CA ASP A 312 23.95 7.53 -12.96
C ASP A 312 23.58 6.06 -12.69
N PRO A 313 24.49 5.27 -12.07
CA PRO A 313 24.23 3.87 -11.78
C PRO A 313 23.05 3.64 -10.82
N ASP A 314 22.67 4.63 -10.01
CA ASP A 314 21.53 4.55 -9.10
C ASP A 314 20.20 4.46 -9.86
N ASN A 315 20.18 4.90 -11.13
CA ASN A 315 19.06 4.72 -12.05
C ASN A 315 19.11 3.38 -12.82
N GLY A 316 20.18 2.60 -12.64
CA GLY A 316 20.38 1.30 -13.26
C GLY A 316 21.10 1.31 -14.59
N ILE A 317 21.37 0.11 -15.14
CA ILE A 317 22.07 0.00 -16.43
C ILE A 317 21.20 0.56 -17.58
N GLY A 318 19.90 0.67 -17.41
CA GLY A 318 18.97 1.32 -18.36
C GLY A 318 19.31 2.79 -18.61
N ASP A 319 19.85 3.49 -17.62
CA ASP A 319 20.31 4.88 -17.76
C ASP A 319 21.50 4.96 -18.71
N ALA A 320 22.47 4.05 -18.57
CA ALA A 320 23.60 3.96 -19.49
C ALA A 320 23.13 3.66 -20.93
N TYR A 321 22.26 2.66 -21.11
CA TYR A 321 21.70 2.34 -22.43
C TYR A 321 20.97 3.52 -23.08
N THR A 322 20.28 4.32 -22.28
CA THR A 322 19.56 5.51 -22.77
C THR A 322 20.54 6.62 -23.18
N LYS A 323 21.52 6.93 -22.35
CA LYS A 323 22.41 8.07 -22.55
C LYS A 323 23.44 7.86 -23.66
N ILE A 324 23.92 6.63 -23.85
CA ILE A 324 24.83 6.31 -24.96
C ILE A 324 24.19 6.46 -26.33
N GLN A 325 22.84 6.56 -26.43
CA GLN A 325 22.17 6.78 -27.72
C GLN A 325 22.53 8.13 -28.36
N SER A 326 23.00 9.07 -27.55
CA SER A 326 23.50 10.39 -28.05
C SER A 326 24.89 10.35 -28.65
N LEU A 327 25.63 9.24 -28.48
CA LEU A 327 26.99 9.08 -28.99
C LEU A 327 27.01 8.70 -30.49
N PRO A 328 28.15 9.00 -31.19
CA PRO A 328 28.39 8.45 -32.52
C PRO A 328 28.29 6.94 -32.52
N GLN A 329 27.77 6.37 -33.63
CA GLN A 329 27.46 4.94 -33.76
C GLN A 329 28.63 4.02 -33.38
N GLU A 330 29.86 4.37 -33.76
CA GLU A 330 31.07 3.57 -33.48
C GLU A 330 31.34 3.50 -31.96
N GLN A 331 31.27 4.64 -31.27
CA GLN A 331 31.47 4.68 -29.81
C GLN A 331 30.37 3.92 -29.08
N ARG A 332 29.11 4.12 -29.48
CA ARG A 332 27.98 3.40 -28.91
C ARG A 332 28.14 1.88 -29.09
N ALA A 333 28.46 1.43 -30.30
CA ALA A 333 28.63 0.01 -30.58
C ALA A 333 29.79 -0.63 -29.77
N ALA A 334 30.88 0.13 -29.51
CA ALA A 334 31.97 -0.33 -28.66
C ALA A 334 31.50 -0.55 -27.20
N ILE A 335 30.72 0.39 -26.62
CA ILE A 335 30.20 0.27 -25.27
C ILE A 335 29.18 -0.88 -25.19
N GLU A 336 28.27 -1.02 -26.17
CA GLU A 336 27.31 -2.11 -26.24
C GLU A 336 28.01 -3.48 -26.34
N ALA A 337 29.11 -3.58 -27.10
CA ALA A 337 29.91 -4.81 -27.18
C ALA A 337 30.58 -5.16 -25.84
N ASP A 338 31.10 -4.17 -25.12
CA ASP A 338 31.69 -4.38 -23.79
C ASP A 338 30.61 -4.81 -22.77
N LEU A 339 29.41 -4.24 -22.82
CA LEU A 339 28.28 -4.68 -22.00
C LEU A 339 27.90 -6.13 -22.28
N GLN A 340 27.88 -6.55 -23.57
CA GLN A 340 27.63 -7.94 -23.93
C GLN A 340 28.74 -8.88 -23.44
N ALA A 341 30.00 -8.44 -23.44
CA ALA A 341 31.11 -9.21 -22.90
C ALA A 341 31.00 -9.45 -21.38
N VAL A 342 30.41 -8.51 -20.63
CA VAL A 342 30.13 -8.70 -19.22
C VAL A 342 29.16 -9.86 -19.01
N TYR A 343 28.07 -9.93 -19.75
CA TYR A 343 27.09 -11.04 -19.62
C TYR A 343 27.73 -12.42 -19.90
N ALA A 344 28.71 -12.49 -20.80
CA ALA A 344 29.44 -13.75 -21.07
C ALA A 344 30.41 -14.14 -19.94
N SER A 345 30.90 -13.17 -19.17
CA SER A 345 31.93 -13.37 -18.13
C SER A 345 31.40 -13.44 -16.70
N ARG A 346 30.20 -12.95 -16.45
CA ARG A 346 29.54 -12.90 -15.12
C ARG A 346 28.46 -13.97 -14.99
N PRO A 347 27.88 -14.20 -13.78
CA PRO A 347 26.72 -15.06 -13.65
C PRO A 347 25.53 -14.47 -14.42
N PRO A 348 24.62 -15.30 -14.97
CA PRO A 348 23.42 -14.77 -15.57
C PRO A 348 22.57 -14.02 -14.52
N LEU A 349 21.96 -12.89 -14.95
CA LEU A 349 21.06 -12.10 -14.13
C LEU A 349 19.64 -12.68 -14.13
N ALA A 350 18.93 -12.50 -13.03
CA ALA A 350 17.48 -12.65 -13.03
C ALA A 350 16.86 -11.61 -13.98
N MET A 351 15.83 -12.04 -14.74
CA MET A 351 15.23 -11.23 -15.78
C MET A 351 13.85 -10.71 -15.35
N VAL A 352 13.58 -9.46 -15.70
CA VAL A 352 12.24 -8.84 -15.65
C VAL A 352 11.47 -9.17 -16.92
N ASP A 353 12.15 -9.08 -18.06
CA ASP A 353 11.60 -9.45 -19.37
C ASP A 353 12.71 -10.11 -20.22
N SER A 354 12.69 -11.43 -20.26
CA SER A 354 13.68 -12.21 -21.02
C SER A 354 13.57 -11.95 -22.53
N GLY A 355 12.36 -11.72 -23.04
CA GLY A 355 12.13 -11.48 -24.47
C GLY A 355 12.70 -10.14 -24.95
N ARG A 356 12.77 -9.15 -24.08
CA ARG A 356 13.32 -7.81 -24.34
C ARG A 356 14.73 -7.61 -23.80
N GLY A 357 15.28 -8.60 -23.10
CA GLY A 357 16.60 -8.51 -22.48
C GLY A 357 16.64 -7.57 -21.26
N ILE A 358 15.52 -7.32 -20.62
CA ILE A 358 15.44 -6.46 -19.41
C ILE A 358 15.82 -7.29 -18.19
N THR A 359 16.96 -6.96 -17.60
CA THR A 359 17.48 -7.61 -16.38
C THR A 359 16.92 -6.93 -15.12
N ASN A 360 17.08 -7.57 -13.97
CA ASN A 360 16.73 -6.97 -12.68
C ASN A 360 17.70 -5.87 -12.21
N LEU A 361 18.77 -5.59 -12.96
CA LEU A 361 19.65 -4.43 -12.76
C LEU A 361 19.34 -3.27 -13.73
N HIS A 362 18.20 -3.32 -14.42
CA HIS A 362 17.85 -2.32 -15.43
C HIS A 362 17.41 -0.99 -14.81
N VAL A 363 16.46 -1.04 -13.87
CA VAL A 363 16.00 0.10 -13.08
C VAL A 363 15.67 -0.35 -11.65
N PRO A 364 15.86 0.51 -10.63
CA PRO A 364 15.64 0.13 -9.22
C PRO A 364 14.19 -0.25 -8.90
N SER A 365 13.20 0.23 -9.66
CA SER A 365 11.80 -0.14 -9.49
C SER A 365 11.47 -1.60 -9.86
N ASP A 366 12.38 -2.30 -10.53
CA ASP A 366 12.19 -3.70 -10.94
C ASP A 366 12.57 -4.72 -9.86
N VAL A 367 13.19 -4.29 -8.76
CA VAL A 367 13.69 -5.18 -7.69
C VAL A 367 12.93 -5.05 -6.38
N ILE A 368 11.65 -4.72 -6.42
CA ILE A 368 10.81 -4.58 -5.23
C ILE A 368 10.67 -5.93 -4.54
N ILE A 369 11.30 -6.06 -3.37
CA ILE A 369 11.41 -7.30 -2.60
C ILE A 369 10.04 -7.89 -2.23
N ASP A 370 9.05 -7.05 -1.96
CA ASP A 370 7.68 -7.47 -1.59
C ASP A 370 7.00 -8.28 -2.70
N ALA A 371 7.35 -8.01 -3.96
CA ALA A 371 6.80 -8.71 -5.11
C ALA A 371 7.75 -9.81 -5.61
N SER A 372 9.06 -9.52 -5.69
CA SER A 372 10.03 -10.41 -6.33
C SER A 372 10.35 -11.65 -5.51
N MET A 373 10.49 -11.55 -4.19
CA MET A 373 10.76 -12.72 -3.34
C MET A 373 9.54 -13.66 -3.21
N PRO A 374 8.30 -13.17 -2.97
CA PRO A 374 7.13 -14.05 -3.01
C PRO A 374 6.92 -14.73 -4.35
N ALA A 375 7.14 -14.04 -5.47
CA ALA A 375 7.04 -14.61 -6.82
C ALA A 375 8.06 -15.74 -7.02
N ALA A 376 9.30 -15.55 -6.59
CA ALA A 376 10.34 -16.58 -6.64
C ALA A 376 9.97 -17.79 -5.77
N ILE A 377 9.53 -17.59 -4.54
CA ILE A 377 9.14 -18.68 -3.62
C ILE A 377 7.97 -19.46 -4.22
N ARG A 378 6.96 -18.81 -4.78
CA ARG A 378 5.85 -19.45 -5.47
C ARG A 378 6.31 -20.27 -6.69
N SER A 379 7.42 -19.88 -7.32
CA SER A 379 8.03 -20.52 -8.49
C SER A 379 9.17 -21.46 -8.10
N SER A 380 9.05 -22.21 -7.02
CA SER A 380 10.06 -23.18 -6.53
C SER A 380 11.39 -22.56 -6.10
N GLY A 381 11.38 -21.30 -5.68
CA GLY A 381 12.58 -20.53 -5.36
C GLY A 381 13.37 -20.06 -6.58
N GLN A 382 12.77 -20.08 -7.76
CA GLN A 382 13.42 -19.78 -9.03
C GLN A 382 12.98 -18.44 -9.63
N MET A 383 13.84 -17.87 -10.42
CA MET A 383 13.60 -16.66 -11.24
C MET A 383 13.82 -16.96 -12.71
N TRP A 384 13.25 -16.13 -13.59
CA TRP A 384 13.47 -16.19 -15.02
C TRP A 384 14.91 -15.85 -15.36
N GLY A 385 15.55 -16.69 -16.18
CA GLY A 385 16.87 -16.44 -16.76
C GLY A 385 16.82 -15.82 -18.16
N PRO A 386 17.98 -15.47 -18.72
CA PRO A 386 18.08 -14.90 -20.07
C PRO A 386 17.53 -15.81 -21.18
N ASP A 387 17.52 -17.12 -20.96
CA ASP A 387 16.98 -18.12 -21.86
C ASP A 387 15.45 -18.28 -21.81
N GLY A 388 14.77 -17.45 -21.00
CA GLY A 388 13.32 -17.50 -20.82
C GLY A 388 12.84 -18.70 -20.01
N LYS A 389 13.71 -19.32 -19.20
CA LYS A 389 13.38 -20.44 -18.31
C LYS A 389 13.64 -20.06 -16.85
N LEU A 390 13.02 -20.82 -15.96
CA LEU A 390 13.23 -20.68 -14.51
C LEU A 390 14.54 -21.37 -14.09
N HIS A 391 15.33 -20.68 -13.28
CA HIS A 391 16.59 -21.16 -12.74
C HIS A 391 16.70 -20.83 -11.25
N ASP A 392 17.45 -21.64 -10.52
CA ASP A 392 17.83 -21.35 -9.15
C ASP A 392 18.60 -20.02 -9.06
N MET A 393 18.44 -19.32 -7.95
CA MET A 393 19.00 -17.98 -7.77
C MET A 393 19.79 -17.85 -6.48
N LYS A 394 20.76 -16.93 -6.51
CA LYS A 394 21.29 -16.28 -5.34
C LYS A 394 20.48 -15.00 -5.12
N ALA A 395 19.59 -15.01 -4.13
CA ALA A 395 18.83 -13.84 -3.74
C ALA A 395 19.72 -12.92 -2.89
N VAL A 396 20.12 -11.80 -3.47
CA VAL A 396 21.03 -10.82 -2.85
C VAL A 396 20.18 -9.76 -2.15
N ILE A 397 20.21 -9.77 -0.81
CA ILE A 397 19.47 -8.87 0.07
C ILE A 397 20.51 -8.27 1.03
N PRO A 398 21.08 -7.08 0.74
CA PRO A 398 22.27 -6.59 1.45
C PRO A 398 22.12 -6.45 2.95
N ASP A 399 21.03 -5.83 3.40
CA ASP A 399 20.75 -5.64 4.83
C ASP A 399 20.18 -6.92 5.43
N ARG A 400 20.81 -7.43 6.47
CA ARG A 400 20.40 -8.67 7.14
C ARG A 400 19.20 -8.53 8.08
N SER A 401 18.69 -7.33 8.33
CA SER A 401 17.60 -7.10 9.29
C SER A 401 16.43 -8.09 9.09
N TYR A 402 16.06 -8.34 7.83
CA TYR A 402 14.93 -9.22 7.49
C TYR A 402 15.24 -10.26 6.41
N ALA A 403 16.46 -10.28 5.86
CA ALA A 403 16.84 -11.21 4.79
C ALA A 403 16.62 -12.68 5.18
N GLY A 404 16.89 -13.02 6.44
CA GLY A 404 16.78 -14.38 6.97
C GLY A 404 15.37 -14.97 6.95
N ILE A 405 14.31 -14.15 6.90
CA ILE A 405 12.93 -14.68 6.82
C ILE A 405 12.70 -15.43 5.52
N TYR A 406 13.23 -14.93 4.40
CA TYR A 406 13.11 -15.61 3.11
C TYR A 406 13.94 -16.88 3.04
N GLN A 407 15.13 -16.90 3.67
CA GLN A 407 15.91 -18.13 3.78
C GLN A 407 15.14 -19.20 4.57
N ALA A 408 14.49 -18.82 5.67
CA ALA A 408 13.67 -19.76 6.44
C ALA A 408 12.52 -20.36 5.62
N VAL A 409 11.88 -19.56 4.74
CA VAL A 409 10.82 -20.08 3.84
C VAL A 409 11.42 -21.03 2.79
N ILE A 410 12.57 -20.68 2.21
CA ILE A 410 13.26 -21.53 1.21
C ILE A 410 13.64 -22.87 1.84
N ASP A 411 14.19 -22.85 3.04
CA ASP A 411 14.60 -24.09 3.76
C ASP A 411 13.40 -24.96 4.12
N ASP A 412 12.31 -24.36 4.58
CA ASP A 412 11.06 -25.06 4.84
C ASP A 412 10.49 -25.71 3.58
N CYS A 413 10.47 -24.97 2.46
CA CYS A 413 9.99 -25.48 1.19
C CYS A 413 10.89 -26.57 0.60
N ARG A 414 12.21 -26.51 0.79
CA ARG A 414 13.12 -27.60 0.42
C ARG A 414 12.81 -28.88 1.20
N GLN A 415 12.54 -28.72 2.49
CA GLN A 415 12.31 -29.86 3.40
C GLN A 415 10.93 -30.48 3.20
N HIS A 416 9.90 -29.67 2.98
CA HIS A 416 8.51 -30.12 3.03
C HIS A 416 7.76 -29.97 1.70
N GLY A 417 8.41 -29.43 0.66
CA GLY A 417 7.76 -29.11 -0.60
C GLY A 417 6.93 -27.81 -0.56
N ALA A 418 6.21 -27.53 -1.64
CA ALA A 418 5.30 -26.40 -1.72
C ALA A 418 4.19 -26.45 -0.66
N PHE A 419 3.60 -25.29 -0.34
CA PHE A 419 2.41 -25.25 0.53
C PHE A 419 1.19 -25.82 -0.21
N ASP A 420 0.36 -26.57 0.52
CA ASP A 420 -0.96 -26.97 0.00
C ASP A 420 -1.99 -25.89 0.32
N VAL A 421 -2.38 -25.13 -0.70
CA VAL A 421 -3.35 -24.03 -0.60
C VAL A 421 -4.67 -24.45 0.05
N ARG A 422 -5.08 -25.72 -0.12
CA ARG A 422 -6.32 -26.27 0.46
C ARG A 422 -6.26 -26.42 1.97
N LYS A 423 -5.08 -26.55 2.54
CA LYS A 423 -4.87 -26.94 3.95
C LYS A 423 -4.16 -25.88 4.76
N MET A 424 -3.39 -24.99 4.12
CA MET A 424 -2.57 -24.03 4.84
C MET A 424 -3.40 -23.06 5.67
N GLY A 425 -2.85 -22.67 6.84
CA GLY A 425 -3.39 -21.63 7.68
C GLY A 425 -3.19 -20.25 7.06
N THR A 426 -4.01 -19.28 7.49
CA THR A 426 -3.91 -17.86 7.11
C THR A 426 -2.96 -17.12 8.05
N VAL A 427 -2.16 -16.22 7.51
CA VAL A 427 -1.36 -15.27 8.30
C VAL A 427 -1.91 -13.88 8.12
N SER A 428 -2.66 -13.41 9.11
CA SER A 428 -3.07 -12.01 9.20
C SER A 428 -1.92 -11.14 9.72
N ASN A 429 -2.01 -9.81 9.55
CA ASN A 429 -0.98 -8.91 10.02
C ASN A 429 -1.54 -7.72 10.79
N VAL A 430 -0.95 -7.43 11.94
CA VAL A 430 -1.11 -6.20 12.71
C VAL A 430 0.18 -5.41 12.58
N GLY A 431 0.16 -4.32 11.81
CA GLY A 431 1.34 -3.57 11.41
C GLY A 431 1.43 -2.20 12.09
N LEU A 432 2.58 -1.90 12.69
CA LEU A 432 2.89 -0.59 13.27
C LEU A 432 3.09 0.44 12.15
N MET A 433 2.11 1.34 11.98
CA MET A 433 2.09 2.27 10.85
C MET A 433 1.65 3.68 11.25
N ALA A 434 0.90 3.80 12.34
CA ALA A 434 0.27 5.07 12.74
C ALA A 434 1.30 6.18 12.93
N GLN A 435 0.88 7.42 12.61
CA GLN A 435 1.67 8.64 12.74
C GLN A 435 3.05 8.52 12.06
N LYS A 436 3.11 7.87 10.90
CA LYS A 436 4.33 7.66 10.12
C LYS A 436 5.43 6.93 10.89
N ALA A 437 5.09 5.83 11.58
CA ALA A 437 6.08 4.99 12.25
C ALA A 437 7.21 4.61 11.27
N GLU A 438 8.42 5.05 11.56
CA GLU A 438 9.58 4.94 10.68
C GLU A 438 10.63 4.01 11.30
N GLU A 439 10.61 2.75 10.98
CA GLU A 439 11.68 1.84 11.43
C GLU A 439 12.83 1.69 10.41
N TYR A 440 12.66 2.25 9.22
CA TYR A 440 13.57 2.10 8.07
C TYR A 440 14.31 3.38 7.69
N GLY A 441 14.12 4.46 8.44
CA GLY A 441 14.61 5.79 8.07
C GLY A 441 13.72 6.47 7.01
N SER A 442 13.47 7.74 7.22
CA SER A 442 12.66 8.57 6.33
C SER A 442 13.54 9.26 5.29
N HIS A 443 12.97 9.62 4.13
CA HIS A 443 13.70 10.33 3.05
C HIS A 443 14.38 11.61 3.52
N ASP A 444 13.76 12.34 4.45
CA ASP A 444 14.28 13.61 4.98
C ASP A 444 15.31 13.43 6.11
N LYS A 445 15.59 12.18 6.48
CA LYS A 445 16.55 11.76 7.50
C LYS A 445 17.44 10.62 6.99
N THR A 446 17.58 10.50 5.67
CA THR A 446 18.47 9.54 5.01
C THR A 446 19.44 10.31 4.11
N PHE A 447 20.74 10.05 4.25
CA PHE A 447 21.80 10.81 3.60
C PHE A 447 22.90 9.87 3.07
N GLU A 448 23.35 10.10 1.85
CA GLU A 448 24.69 9.68 1.40
C GLU A 448 25.71 10.70 1.92
N LEU A 449 26.74 10.24 2.61
CA LEU A 449 27.65 11.12 3.32
C LEU A 449 28.78 11.61 2.42
N ALA A 450 28.95 12.93 2.37
CA ALA A 450 29.95 13.57 1.49
C ALA A 450 31.38 13.40 1.98
N SER A 451 31.63 13.11 3.27
CA SER A 451 32.96 12.99 3.86
C SER A 451 33.00 11.98 4.99
N ALA A 452 34.17 11.43 5.23
CA ALA A 452 34.45 10.65 6.44
C ALA A 452 34.38 11.55 7.68
N GLY A 453 33.91 11.00 8.80
CA GLY A 453 33.75 11.72 10.04
C GLY A 453 32.91 11.01 11.07
N THR A 454 32.19 11.81 11.86
CA THR A 454 31.26 11.31 12.87
C THR A 454 29.90 11.97 12.71
N VAL A 455 28.86 11.16 12.54
CA VAL A 455 27.47 11.63 12.56
C VAL A 455 26.97 11.57 13.99
N ARG A 456 26.36 12.68 14.47
CA ARG A 456 25.76 12.78 15.81
C ARG A 456 24.31 13.21 15.72
N VAL A 457 23.49 12.57 16.55
CA VAL A 457 22.13 13.02 16.87
C VAL A 457 22.17 13.62 18.27
N THR A 458 21.89 14.91 18.39
CA THR A 458 21.91 15.63 19.66
C THR A 458 20.53 16.18 20.00
N ASP A 459 20.22 16.23 21.29
CA ASP A 459 19.01 16.91 21.79
C ASP A 459 19.22 18.44 21.90
N GLY A 460 18.16 19.15 22.32
CA GLY A 460 18.20 20.62 22.50
C GLY A 460 19.15 21.11 23.60
N ALA A 461 19.59 20.24 24.52
CA ALA A 461 20.61 20.53 25.53
C ALA A 461 22.04 20.23 25.07
N GLY A 462 22.20 19.67 23.85
CA GLY A 462 23.49 19.27 23.29
C GLY A 462 23.98 17.89 23.74
N GLN A 463 23.11 17.10 24.40
CA GLN A 463 23.43 15.71 24.75
C GLN A 463 23.44 14.85 23.48
N VAL A 464 24.51 14.06 23.29
CA VAL A 464 24.57 13.09 22.20
C VAL A 464 23.74 11.85 22.55
N LEU A 465 22.76 11.55 21.72
CA LEU A 465 21.90 10.38 21.87
C LEU A 465 22.37 9.20 21.01
N ILE A 466 22.86 9.49 19.81
CA ILE A 466 23.38 8.50 18.84
C ILE A 466 24.64 9.06 18.18
N GLU A 467 25.62 8.21 17.98
CA GLU A 467 26.88 8.58 17.32
C GLU A 467 27.39 7.44 16.44
N HIS A 468 27.72 7.74 15.17
CA HIS A 468 28.34 6.79 14.23
C HIS A 468 29.60 7.36 13.61
N ALA A 469 30.69 6.58 13.61
CA ALA A 469 31.84 6.82 12.75
C ALA A 469 31.48 6.37 11.32
N VAL A 470 31.80 7.19 10.33
CA VAL A 470 31.34 6.99 8.94
C VAL A 470 32.48 7.34 7.95
N GLU A 471 32.38 6.77 6.75
CA GLU A 471 33.23 7.09 5.61
C GLU A 471 32.44 7.88 4.53
N ALA A 472 33.19 8.49 3.59
CA ALA A 472 32.55 9.16 2.46
C ALA A 472 31.81 8.14 1.57
N GLY A 473 30.56 8.43 1.24
CA GLY A 473 29.68 7.56 0.47
C GLY A 473 28.96 6.49 1.30
N ASP A 474 29.16 6.46 2.63
CA ASP A 474 28.30 5.66 3.50
C ASP A 474 26.88 6.22 3.48
N ILE A 475 25.88 5.33 3.62
CA ILE A 475 24.47 5.71 3.73
C ILE A 475 24.09 5.71 5.20
N TRP A 476 23.71 6.88 5.73
CA TRP A 476 23.22 7.01 7.10
C TRP A 476 21.72 7.35 7.09
N ARG A 477 20.97 6.70 7.96
CA ARG A 477 19.51 6.95 8.07
C ARG A 477 19.03 6.91 9.50
N MET A 478 17.94 7.65 9.79
CA MET A 478 17.26 7.66 11.07
C MET A 478 15.75 7.56 10.89
N GLY A 479 15.09 6.82 11.77
CA GLY A 479 13.65 6.73 11.89
C GLY A 479 13.15 7.11 13.28
N ILE A 480 11.87 7.43 13.38
CA ILE A 480 11.16 7.75 14.62
C ILE A 480 9.87 6.97 14.68
N THR A 481 9.60 6.36 15.82
CA THR A 481 8.31 5.76 16.12
C THR A 481 7.75 6.37 17.39
N LYS A 482 6.55 6.92 17.30
CA LYS A 482 5.89 7.57 18.42
C LYS A 482 5.34 6.57 19.41
N ASP A 483 5.23 6.98 20.68
CA ASP A 483 4.80 6.11 21.77
C ASP A 483 3.33 5.68 21.65
N LEU A 484 2.43 6.62 21.35
CA LEU A 484 0.99 6.34 21.20
C LEU A 484 0.69 5.28 20.12
N PRO A 485 1.27 5.33 18.90
CA PRO A 485 1.19 4.25 17.93
C PRO A 485 1.62 2.88 18.44
N ILE A 486 2.71 2.79 19.21
CA ILE A 486 3.17 1.51 19.78
C ILE A 486 2.16 0.96 20.77
N ARG A 487 1.64 1.81 21.65
CA ARG A 487 0.61 1.41 22.62
C ARG A 487 -0.66 0.90 21.96
N ASP A 488 -1.14 1.59 20.93
CA ASP A 488 -2.32 1.18 20.16
C ASP A 488 -2.07 -0.11 19.36
N TRP A 489 -0.88 -0.27 18.79
CA TRP A 489 -0.45 -1.49 18.08
C TRP A 489 -0.50 -2.73 18.98
N VAL A 490 0.00 -2.63 20.22
CA VAL A 490 -0.11 -3.69 21.22
C VAL A 490 -1.57 -4.00 21.56
N LYS A 491 -2.38 -2.97 21.79
CA LYS A 491 -3.83 -3.12 22.02
C LYS A 491 -4.53 -3.80 20.85
N LEU A 492 -4.21 -3.42 19.61
CA LEU A 492 -4.79 -4.01 18.41
C LEU A 492 -4.42 -5.49 18.30
N ALA A 493 -3.17 -5.87 18.56
CA ALA A 493 -2.72 -7.25 18.57
C ALA A 493 -3.49 -8.11 19.60
N VAL A 494 -3.65 -7.59 20.84
CA VAL A 494 -4.42 -8.26 21.88
C VAL A 494 -5.89 -8.42 21.49
N ASN A 495 -6.50 -7.37 20.94
CA ASN A 495 -7.89 -7.38 20.49
C ASN A 495 -8.10 -8.40 19.36
N ARG A 496 -7.17 -8.49 18.42
CA ARG A 496 -7.23 -9.48 17.35
C ARG A 496 -7.07 -10.90 17.89
N ALA A 497 -6.12 -11.14 18.82
CA ALA A 497 -5.94 -12.43 19.45
C ALA A 497 -7.21 -12.86 20.22
N LYS A 498 -7.85 -11.96 20.98
CA LYS A 498 -9.12 -12.21 21.68
C LYS A 498 -10.26 -12.56 20.72
N ALA A 499 -10.40 -11.78 19.65
CA ALA A 499 -11.49 -11.95 18.70
C ALA A 499 -11.41 -13.24 17.89
N THR A 500 -10.20 -13.77 17.66
CA THR A 500 -9.96 -14.93 16.79
C THR A 500 -9.53 -16.18 17.52
N GLY A 501 -8.96 -16.08 18.72
CA GLY A 501 -8.29 -17.17 19.42
C GLY A 501 -6.95 -17.59 18.77
N HIS A 502 -6.47 -16.86 17.79
CA HIS A 502 -5.22 -17.19 17.08
C HIS A 502 -4.00 -16.73 17.88
N ALA A 503 -2.87 -17.44 17.71
CA ALA A 503 -1.59 -17.00 18.25
C ALA A 503 -1.17 -15.66 17.62
N ALA A 504 -0.76 -14.70 18.45
CA ALA A 504 -0.19 -13.42 18.03
C ALA A 504 1.31 -13.41 18.31
N ILE A 505 2.10 -13.24 17.25
CA ILE A 505 3.56 -13.26 17.34
C ILE A 505 4.08 -11.89 17.00
N PHE A 506 4.74 -11.22 17.96
CA PHE A 506 5.51 -10.01 17.74
C PHE A 506 6.86 -10.38 17.12
N TRP A 507 7.16 -9.81 15.95
CA TRP A 507 8.38 -10.08 15.19
C TRP A 507 9.42 -9.02 15.55
N LEU A 508 10.11 -9.21 16.66
CA LEU A 508 11.08 -8.27 17.22
C LEU A 508 12.35 -9.01 17.65
N ASP A 509 13.51 -8.46 17.31
CA ASP A 509 14.82 -9.04 17.60
C ASP A 509 15.47 -8.37 18.81
N GLU A 510 15.65 -9.12 19.90
CA GLU A 510 16.33 -8.63 21.09
C GLU A 510 17.78 -8.19 20.85
N GLN A 511 18.42 -8.61 19.76
CA GLN A 511 19.76 -8.21 19.40
C GLN A 511 19.82 -6.87 18.66
N ARG A 512 18.71 -6.45 18.07
CA ARG A 512 18.58 -5.18 17.37
C ARG A 512 18.28 -4.04 18.34
N ALA A 513 19.04 -2.95 18.25
CA ALA A 513 18.94 -1.87 19.23
C ALA A 513 17.55 -1.20 19.28
N TYR A 514 16.96 -0.93 18.12
CA TYR A 514 15.60 -0.39 18.02
C TYR A 514 14.55 -1.36 18.59
N ASP A 515 14.62 -2.64 18.21
CA ASP A 515 13.67 -3.63 18.65
C ASP A 515 13.69 -3.87 20.15
N ARG A 516 14.87 -3.80 20.81
CA ARG A 516 14.96 -3.86 22.28
C ARG A 516 14.09 -2.81 22.96
N ASN A 517 14.17 -1.56 22.50
CA ASN A 517 13.35 -0.47 23.05
C ASN A 517 11.85 -0.71 22.80
N VAL A 518 11.49 -1.27 21.63
CA VAL A 518 10.10 -1.60 21.31
C VAL A 518 9.62 -2.80 22.14
N ILE A 519 10.44 -3.83 22.37
CA ILE A 519 10.12 -5.00 23.22
C ILE A 519 9.81 -4.55 24.67
N GLU A 520 10.62 -3.63 25.22
CA GLU A 520 10.35 -3.08 26.56
C GLU A 520 8.96 -2.40 26.61
N LYS A 521 8.59 -1.64 25.57
CA LYS A 521 7.26 -1.03 25.45
C LYS A 521 6.15 -2.06 25.26
N VAL A 522 6.37 -3.12 24.47
CA VAL A 522 5.41 -4.22 24.32
C VAL A 522 5.14 -4.86 25.69
N HIS A 523 6.18 -5.21 26.44
CA HIS A 523 6.01 -5.76 27.78
C HIS A 523 5.34 -4.81 28.76
N LEU A 524 5.59 -3.50 28.61
CA LEU A 524 4.92 -2.47 29.43
C LEU A 524 3.43 -2.43 29.11
N TYR A 525 3.06 -2.30 27.84
CA TYR A 525 1.67 -2.09 27.42
C TYR A 525 0.81 -3.35 27.42
N LEU A 526 1.41 -4.55 27.34
CA LEU A 526 0.66 -5.79 27.56
C LEU A 526 0.05 -5.87 28.97
N LYS A 527 0.65 -5.19 29.96
CA LYS A 527 0.11 -5.12 31.35
C LYS A 527 -1.20 -4.34 31.44
N ASP A 528 -1.50 -3.49 30.46
CA ASP A 528 -2.75 -2.73 30.40
C ASP A 528 -3.93 -3.61 29.93
N HIS A 529 -3.67 -4.86 29.54
CA HIS A 529 -4.66 -5.76 28.94
C HIS A 529 -4.74 -7.09 29.67
N ASP A 530 -5.96 -7.62 29.77
CA ASP A 530 -6.14 -9.01 30.16
C ASP A 530 -5.69 -9.92 28.99
N THR A 531 -4.61 -10.65 29.17
CA THR A 531 -4.02 -11.58 28.21
C THR A 531 -4.16 -13.05 28.64
N ALA A 532 -4.95 -13.34 29.69
CA ALA A 532 -5.14 -14.68 30.20
C ALA A 532 -5.71 -15.60 29.10
N GLY A 533 -5.06 -16.74 28.87
CA GLY A 533 -5.46 -17.72 27.86
C GLY A 533 -5.11 -17.35 26.41
N LEU A 534 -4.46 -16.22 26.16
CA LEU A 534 -3.99 -15.85 24.83
C LEU A 534 -2.57 -16.40 24.58
N ASP A 535 -2.32 -16.88 23.38
CA ASP A 535 -0.97 -17.25 22.92
C ASP A 535 -0.31 -16.00 22.29
N ILE A 536 0.42 -15.24 23.11
CA ILE A 536 1.16 -14.05 22.68
C ILE A 536 2.64 -14.31 22.89
N ARG A 537 3.42 -14.14 21.81
CA ARG A 537 4.86 -14.39 21.78
C ARG A 537 5.63 -13.22 21.24
N VAL A 538 6.87 -13.04 21.68
CA VAL A 538 7.87 -12.14 21.08
C VAL A 538 9.00 -13.03 20.58
N LEU A 539 9.26 -13.01 19.28
CA LEU A 539 10.28 -13.84 18.63
C LEU A 539 11.06 -12.99 17.62
N SER A 540 12.34 -13.30 17.44
CA SER A 540 13.13 -12.70 16.35
C SER A 540 12.50 -13.01 14.98
N PRO A 541 12.68 -12.18 13.94
CA PRO A 541 12.04 -12.38 12.65
C PRO A 541 12.22 -13.78 12.06
N VAL A 542 13.41 -14.37 12.18
CA VAL A 542 13.67 -15.73 11.69
C VAL A 542 12.93 -16.79 12.49
N GLU A 543 12.95 -16.70 13.82
CA GLU A 543 12.25 -17.64 14.69
C GLU A 543 10.72 -17.48 14.57
N ALA A 544 10.24 -16.25 14.44
CA ALA A 544 8.83 -15.96 14.17
C ALA A 544 8.38 -16.57 12.83
N MET A 545 9.22 -16.47 11.79
CA MET A 545 8.95 -17.11 10.50
C MET A 545 8.85 -18.62 10.64
N LYS A 546 9.82 -19.28 11.27
CA LYS A 546 9.80 -20.75 11.48
C LYS A 546 8.56 -21.20 12.27
N ALA A 547 8.23 -20.50 13.35
CA ALA A 547 7.03 -20.79 14.14
C ALA A 547 5.75 -20.61 13.31
N THR A 548 5.67 -19.55 12.50
CA THR A 548 4.54 -19.26 11.61
C THR A 548 4.40 -20.33 10.53
N LEU A 549 5.50 -20.73 9.87
CA LEU A 549 5.49 -21.76 8.83
C LEU A 549 5.00 -23.11 9.38
N THR A 550 5.46 -23.51 10.58
CA THR A 550 4.99 -24.72 11.26
C THR A 550 3.46 -24.69 11.46
N ARG A 551 2.93 -23.55 11.92
CA ARG A 551 1.49 -23.38 12.14
C ARG A 551 0.72 -23.38 10.82
N VAL A 552 1.20 -22.64 9.81
CA VAL A 552 0.61 -22.57 8.47
C VAL A 552 0.49 -23.97 7.85
N ARG A 553 1.54 -24.80 7.94
CA ARG A 553 1.50 -26.18 7.44
C ARG A 553 0.54 -27.08 8.21
N ALA A 554 0.35 -26.80 9.49
CA ALA A 554 -0.65 -27.49 10.32
C ALA A 554 -2.10 -26.98 10.10
N GLY A 555 -2.32 -26.04 9.19
CA GLY A 555 -3.63 -25.43 8.94
C GLY A 555 -4.09 -24.46 10.03
N GLN A 556 -3.16 -23.98 10.87
CA GLN A 556 -3.45 -23.08 11.97
C GLN A 556 -3.21 -21.62 11.55
N ASP A 557 -4.21 -20.78 11.80
CA ASP A 557 -4.11 -19.36 11.55
C ASP A 557 -3.22 -18.65 12.59
N THR A 558 -2.54 -17.59 12.17
CA THR A 558 -1.57 -16.86 12.99
C THR A 558 -1.70 -15.35 12.72
N ILE A 559 -1.52 -14.55 13.76
CA ILE A 559 -1.43 -13.10 13.66
C ILE A 559 0.06 -12.72 13.72
N SER A 560 0.61 -12.23 12.63
CA SER A 560 1.92 -11.61 12.62
C SER A 560 1.79 -10.16 13.11
N VAL A 561 2.51 -9.79 14.17
CA VAL A 561 2.51 -8.45 14.75
C VAL A 561 3.87 -7.82 14.46
N THR A 562 3.91 -6.86 13.55
CA THR A 562 5.17 -6.42 12.92
C THR A 562 5.33 -4.90 12.90
N GLY A 563 6.57 -4.48 12.75
CA GLY A 563 6.92 -3.13 12.32
C GLY A 563 6.48 -2.85 10.89
N ASN A 564 6.76 -1.65 10.41
CA ASN A 564 6.26 -1.13 9.14
C ASN A 564 6.85 -1.85 7.92
N VAL A 565 8.13 -2.22 7.96
CA VAL A 565 8.80 -2.91 6.84
C VAL A 565 8.32 -4.35 6.72
N LEU A 566 8.36 -5.13 7.82
CA LEU A 566 7.87 -6.50 7.83
C LEU A 566 6.37 -6.60 7.53
N ARG A 567 5.58 -5.59 7.90
CA ARG A 567 4.19 -5.48 7.48
C ARG A 567 4.07 -5.65 5.97
N ASP A 568 4.82 -4.86 5.20
CA ASP A 568 4.77 -4.92 3.74
C ASP A 568 5.26 -6.27 3.21
N TYR A 569 6.36 -6.80 3.76
CA TYR A 569 6.92 -8.09 3.32
C TYR A 569 5.94 -9.24 3.53
N LEU A 570 5.34 -9.34 4.72
CA LEU A 570 4.47 -10.46 5.07
C LEU A 570 3.07 -10.37 4.48
N THR A 571 2.56 -9.15 4.25
CA THR A 571 1.25 -8.93 3.61
C THR A 571 1.27 -9.12 2.09
N ASP A 572 2.42 -9.36 1.51
CA ASP A 572 2.58 -9.86 0.16
C ASP A 572 2.96 -11.36 0.15
N LEU A 573 3.94 -11.78 0.96
CA LEU A 573 4.42 -13.16 0.99
C LEU A 573 3.31 -14.17 1.26
N PHE A 574 2.65 -14.08 2.40
CA PHE A 574 1.65 -15.07 2.78
C PHE A 574 0.41 -15.06 1.88
N PRO A 575 -0.16 -13.92 1.50
CA PRO A 575 -1.28 -13.91 0.55
C PRO A 575 -0.93 -14.44 -0.85
N ILE A 576 0.28 -14.19 -1.33
CA ILE A 576 0.71 -14.75 -2.62
C ILE A 576 0.81 -16.28 -2.52
N LEU A 577 1.29 -16.83 -1.41
CA LEU A 577 1.33 -18.27 -1.19
C LEU A 577 -0.06 -18.88 -0.99
N GLU A 578 -0.96 -18.18 -0.28
CA GLU A 578 -2.30 -18.67 0.05
C GLU A 578 -3.32 -18.42 -1.04
N LEU A 579 -3.36 -17.19 -1.60
CA LEU A 579 -4.40 -16.74 -2.54
C LEU A 579 -3.91 -16.62 -3.98
N GLY A 580 -2.61 -16.74 -4.21
CA GLY A 580 -1.98 -16.46 -5.49
C GLY A 580 -1.81 -14.96 -5.79
N THR A 581 -2.29 -14.09 -4.92
CA THR A 581 -2.22 -12.62 -5.05
C THR A 581 -2.41 -11.95 -3.69
N SER A 582 -1.77 -10.80 -3.47
CA SER A 582 -2.04 -9.94 -2.31
C SER A 582 -3.22 -8.97 -2.53
N ALA A 583 -3.71 -8.84 -3.77
CA ALA A 583 -4.77 -7.89 -4.13
C ALA A 583 -6.15 -8.21 -3.51
N LYS A 584 -6.35 -9.42 -2.99
CA LYS A 584 -7.60 -9.85 -2.34
C LYS A 584 -7.57 -9.75 -0.80
N MET A 585 -6.55 -9.11 -0.25
CA MET A 585 -6.47 -8.83 1.18
C MET A 585 -7.37 -7.66 1.57
N LEU A 586 -8.02 -7.76 2.74
CA LEU A 586 -8.60 -6.61 3.41
C LEU A 586 -7.49 -5.73 3.99
N SER A 587 -7.57 -4.44 3.75
CA SER A 587 -6.66 -3.42 4.29
C SER A 587 -7.44 -2.48 5.20
N ILE A 588 -7.47 -2.82 6.49
CA ILE A 588 -8.19 -2.06 7.51
C ILE A 588 -7.18 -1.24 8.29
N VAL A 589 -7.53 0.00 8.59
CA VAL A 589 -6.79 0.88 9.48
C VAL A 589 -7.72 1.30 10.60
N PRO A 590 -7.78 0.54 11.72
CA PRO A 590 -8.43 1.02 12.93
C PRO A 590 -7.74 2.31 13.38
N LEU A 591 -8.48 3.42 13.40
CA LEU A 591 -7.91 4.73 13.70
C LEU A 591 -7.68 4.89 15.21
N LEU A 592 -6.64 5.61 15.61
CA LEU A 592 -6.26 5.83 17.00
C LEU A 592 -7.40 6.41 17.85
N ALA A 593 -8.24 7.26 17.26
CA ALA A 593 -9.41 7.83 17.90
C ALA A 593 -10.64 6.91 17.98
N GLY A 594 -10.58 5.72 17.40
CA GLY A 594 -11.66 4.72 17.44
C GLY A 594 -12.45 4.57 16.16
N GLY A 595 -12.29 5.44 15.16
CA GLY A 595 -12.89 5.30 13.83
C GLY A 595 -12.25 4.19 13.00
N GLY A 596 -12.64 4.08 11.73
CA GLY A 596 -12.11 3.10 10.78
C GLY A 596 -11.85 3.70 9.41
N LEU A 597 -10.71 3.32 8.82
CA LEU A 597 -10.37 3.56 7.42
C LEU A 597 -10.23 2.21 6.72
N TYR A 598 -10.92 2.05 5.60
CA TYR A 598 -10.97 0.83 4.81
C TYR A 598 -10.38 1.14 3.44
N GLU A 599 -9.16 0.64 3.19
CA GLU A 599 -8.44 0.92 1.95
C GLU A 599 -8.73 -0.19 0.94
N THR A 600 -8.96 0.20 -0.31
CA THR A 600 -9.07 -0.71 -1.43
C THR A 600 -7.72 -0.84 -2.16
N GLY A 601 -7.62 -1.81 -3.07
CA GLY A 601 -6.38 -2.26 -3.68
C GLY A 601 -5.51 -1.21 -4.39
N ALA A 602 -4.45 -1.68 -5.05
CA ALA A 602 -3.50 -0.82 -5.75
C ALA A 602 -4.03 -0.38 -7.12
N GLY A 603 -3.81 0.91 -7.48
CA GLY A 603 -4.26 1.52 -8.73
C GLY A 603 -3.27 1.46 -9.91
N GLY A 604 -2.21 0.66 -9.85
CA GLY A 604 -1.13 0.66 -10.84
C GLY A 604 -1.56 0.36 -12.28
N SER A 605 -2.62 -0.42 -12.49
CA SER A 605 -3.19 -0.72 -13.80
C SER A 605 -4.29 0.25 -14.26
N ALA A 606 -4.73 1.17 -13.40
CA ALA A 606 -5.87 2.04 -13.66
C ALA A 606 -5.74 2.88 -14.94
N PRO A 607 -4.58 3.47 -15.29
CA PRO A 607 -4.43 4.21 -16.55
C PRO A 607 -4.74 3.39 -17.79
N LYS A 608 -4.28 2.14 -17.84
CA LYS A 608 -4.53 1.22 -18.97
C LYS A 608 -6.02 0.85 -19.07
N HIS A 609 -6.70 0.73 -17.94
CA HIS A 609 -8.13 0.45 -17.93
C HIS A 609 -8.96 1.64 -18.40
N VAL A 610 -8.57 2.89 -18.08
CA VAL A 610 -9.19 4.09 -18.65
C VAL A 610 -8.97 4.15 -20.16
N GLN A 611 -7.75 3.87 -20.63
CA GLN A 611 -7.44 3.85 -22.06
C GLN A 611 -8.34 2.85 -22.81
N GLN A 612 -8.48 1.63 -22.30
CA GLN A 612 -9.36 0.62 -22.90
C GLN A 612 -10.82 1.07 -22.86
N PHE A 613 -11.27 1.68 -21.76
CA PHE A 613 -12.63 2.17 -21.65
C PHE A 613 -12.96 3.24 -22.69
N VAL A 614 -12.10 4.23 -22.86
CA VAL A 614 -12.31 5.29 -23.86
C VAL A 614 -12.28 4.73 -25.29
N GLN A 615 -11.43 3.76 -25.58
CA GLN A 615 -11.29 3.17 -26.91
C GLN A 615 -12.37 2.15 -27.26
N GLU A 616 -12.82 1.36 -26.28
CA GLU A 616 -13.64 0.18 -26.49
C GLU A 616 -14.95 0.19 -25.69
N ASN A 617 -15.21 1.24 -24.92
CA ASN A 617 -16.32 1.28 -23.95
C ASN A 617 -16.40 -0.01 -23.12
N TYR A 618 -15.22 -0.43 -22.63
CA TYR A 618 -15.02 -1.68 -21.86
C TYR A 618 -14.13 -1.41 -20.66
N LEU A 619 -14.71 -1.36 -19.46
CA LEU A 619 -13.94 -1.11 -18.24
C LEU A 619 -13.54 -2.44 -17.60
N ARG A 620 -12.24 -2.74 -17.61
CA ARG A 620 -11.66 -3.97 -17.04
C ARG A 620 -11.32 -3.87 -15.56
N TRP A 621 -11.57 -2.72 -14.91
CA TRP A 621 -11.31 -2.56 -13.48
C TRP A 621 -12.09 -3.59 -12.65
N ASP A 622 -11.40 -4.31 -11.73
CA ASP A 622 -12.04 -5.25 -10.81
C ASP A 622 -12.32 -4.54 -9.47
N SER A 623 -13.59 -4.32 -9.16
CA SER A 623 -14.04 -3.69 -7.92
C SER A 623 -14.17 -4.66 -6.74
N LEU A 624 -13.59 -5.85 -6.81
CA LEU A 624 -13.66 -6.81 -5.68
C LEU A 624 -13.07 -6.20 -4.40
N GLY A 625 -11.99 -5.42 -4.52
CA GLY A 625 -11.40 -4.71 -3.37
C GLY A 625 -12.38 -3.76 -2.70
N GLU A 626 -13.15 -3.01 -3.50
CA GLU A 626 -14.21 -2.12 -3.02
C GLU A 626 -15.35 -2.90 -2.36
N PHE A 627 -15.76 -4.03 -2.93
CA PHE A 627 -16.80 -4.89 -2.35
C PHE A 627 -16.39 -5.45 -0.98
N LEU A 628 -15.15 -5.91 -0.86
CA LEU A 628 -14.58 -6.43 0.39
C LEU A 628 -14.46 -5.33 1.44
N ALA A 629 -13.94 -4.15 1.08
CA ALA A 629 -13.83 -3.01 1.98
C ALA A 629 -15.21 -2.53 2.47
N LEU A 630 -16.19 -2.49 1.58
CA LEU A 630 -17.57 -2.13 1.92
C LEU A 630 -18.18 -3.09 2.95
N ALA A 631 -18.00 -4.39 2.77
CA ALA A 631 -18.53 -5.39 3.72
C ALA A 631 -18.01 -5.16 5.13
N VAL A 632 -16.70 -4.94 5.28
CA VAL A 632 -16.07 -4.71 6.59
C VAL A 632 -16.44 -3.34 7.16
N SER A 633 -16.55 -2.30 6.32
CA SER A 633 -17.00 -0.97 6.73
C SER A 633 -18.42 -1.02 7.32
N ILE A 634 -19.34 -1.71 6.67
CA ILE A 634 -20.72 -1.88 7.15
C ILE A 634 -20.75 -2.72 8.43
N GLU A 635 -19.94 -3.78 8.51
CA GLU A 635 -19.84 -4.63 9.71
C GLU A 635 -19.36 -3.83 10.93
N ASP A 636 -18.28 -3.06 10.77
CA ASP A 636 -17.72 -2.23 11.84
C ASP A 636 -18.73 -1.16 12.32
N LEU A 637 -19.36 -0.50 11.36
CA LEU A 637 -20.44 0.45 11.65
C LEU A 637 -21.58 -0.23 12.43
N GLY A 638 -22.02 -1.41 11.98
CA GLY A 638 -23.07 -2.17 12.65
C GLY A 638 -22.72 -2.53 14.10
N ARG A 639 -21.48 -2.91 14.34
CA ARG A 639 -20.97 -3.23 15.70
C ARG A 639 -20.91 -1.97 16.57
N LYS A 640 -20.34 -0.88 16.07
CA LYS A 640 -20.16 0.38 16.83
C LYS A 640 -21.48 1.07 17.17
N THR A 641 -22.46 0.99 16.26
CA THR A 641 -23.77 1.63 16.45
C THR A 641 -24.86 0.67 16.95
N SER A 642 -24.51 -0.59 17.22
CA SER A 642 -25.48 -1.65 17.56
C SER A 642 -26.59 -1.83 16.51
N ASN A 643 -26.28 -1.54 15.24
CA ASN A 643 -27.21 -1.69 14.12
C ASN A 643 -27.20 -3.14 13.59
N THR A 644 -28.13 -3.95 14.06
CA THR A 644 -28.25 -5.37 13.67
C THR A 644 -28.54 -5.57 12.19
N ARG A 645 -29.27 -4.66 11.54
CA ARG A 645 -29.53 -4.70 10.10
C ARG A 645 -28.25 -4.49 9.29
N ALA A 646 -27.38 -3.61 9.76
CA ALA A 646 -26.07 -3.41 9.14
C ALA A 646 -25.24 -4.72 9.19
N LEU A 647 -25.26 -5.45 10.31
CA LEU A 647 -24.56 -6.74 10.41
C LEU A 647 -25.11 -7.77 9.43
N VAL A 648 -26.43 -7.87 9.29
CA VAL A 648 -27.06 -8.77 8.30
C VAL A 648 -26.70 -8.36 6.87
N LEU A 649 -26.66 -7.05 6.60
CA LEU A 649 -26.29 -6.50 5.29
C LEU A 649 -24.84 -6.84 4.92
N ALA A 650 -23.92 -6.69 5.89
CA ALA A 650 -22.51 -7.02 5.72
C ALA A 650 -22.27 -8.51 5.47
N GLU A 651 -22.91 -9.38 6.25
CA GLU A 651 -22.82 -10.83 6.08
C GLU A 651 -23.36 -11.28 4.71
N ALA A 652 -24.49 -10.69 4.28
CA ALA A 652 -25.05 -10.97 2.97
C ALA A 652 -24.13 -10.50 1.84
N LEU A 653 -23.43 -9.37 2.02
CA LEU A 653 -22.45 -8.86 1.06
C LEU A 653 -21.21 -9.78 0.97
N ASP A 654 -20.70 -10.29 2.10
CA ASP A 654 -19.58 -11.24 2.05
C ASP A 654 -19.96 -12.54 1.33
N ARG A 655 -21.19 -13.04 1.53
CA ARG A 655 -21.73 -14.17 0.74
C ARG A 655 -21.84 -13.84 -0.75
N ALA A 656 -22.25 -12.62 -1.11
CA ALA A 656 -22.30 -12.19 -2.50
C ALA A 656 -20.90 -12.13 -3.13
N ASN A 657 -19.89 -11.66 -2.38
CA ASN A 657 -18.50 -11.65 -2.80
C ASN A 657 -17.98 -13.08 -3.08
N GLY A 658 -18.35 -14.05 -2.24
CA GLY A 658 -18.07 -15.47 -2.50
C GLY A 658 -18.66 -15.95 -3.81
N ARG A 659 -19.93 -15.61 -4.08
CA ARG A 659 -20.60 -15.97 -5.34
C ARG A 659 -20.02 -15.30 -6.58
N ILE A 660 -19.52 -14.06 -6.47
CA ILE A 660 -18.80 -13.39 -7.56
C ILE A 660 -17.57 -14.21 -7.95
N LEU A 661 -16.80 -14.67 -6.95
CA LEU A 661 -15.62 -15.48 -7.17
C LEU A 661 -15.95 -16.86 -7.73
N GLU A 662 -16.89 -17.58 -7.12
CA GLU A 662 -17.29 -18.94 -7.50
C GLU A 662 -17.86 -19.05 -8.92
N ASN A 663 -18.56 -18.00 -9.37
CA ASN A 663 -19.20 -17.97 -10.68
C ASN A 663 -18.39 -17.19 -11.72
N ASP A 664 -17.14 -16.83 -11.41
CA ASP A 664 -16.24 -16.08 -12.31
C ASP A 664 -16.89 -14.79 -12.87
N LYS A 665 -17.46 -13.98 -11.96
CA LYS A 665 -18.14 -12.72 -12.32
C LYS A 665 -17.28 -11.48 -12.15
N SER A 666 -15.96 -11.64 -11.99
CA SER A 666 -14.99 -10.54 -12.12
C SER A 666 -14.85 -10.10 -13.58
N PRO A 667 -14.44 -8.83 -13.82
CA PRO A 667 -14.24 -8.34 -15.18
C PRO A 667 -13.21 -9.17 -15.96
N GLN A 668 -13.58 -9.56 -17.17
CA GLN A 668 -12.74 -10.32 -18.10
C GLN A 668 -11.89 -9.36 -18.95
N ARG A 669 -11.15 -9.89 -19.93
CA ARG A 669 -10.12 -9.11 -20.65
C ARG A 669 -10.58 -8.45 -21.94
N LYS A 670 -11.66 -8.94 -22.57
CA LYS A 670 -12.01 -8.62 -23.96
C LYS A 670 -13.44 -8.10 -24.08
N VAL A 671 -13.63 -7.21 -25.05
CA VAL A 671 -14.97 -6.80 -25.52
C VAL A 671 -15.85 -8.02 -25.81
N GLY A 672 -17.11 -7.96 -25.39
CA GLY A 672 -18.06 -9.06 -25.48
C GLY A 672 -18.09 -9.97 -24.24
N GLU A 673 -17.17 -9.80 -23.32
CA GLU A 673 -17.11 -10.49 -22.03
C GLU A 673 -17.68 -9.59 -20.90
N ILE A 674 -17.70 -10.10 -19.67
CA ILE A 674 -18.12 -9.32 -18.49
C ILE A 674 -17.09 -8.22 -18.21
N ASP A 675 -17.54 -6.98 -18.18
CA ASP A 675 -16.77 -5.82 -17.74
C ASP A 675 -17.11 -5.42 -16.29
N ASN A 676 -16.56 -4.30 -15.80
CA ASN A 676 -16.83 -3.77 -14.47
C ASN A 676 -18.33 -3.60 -14.18
N ARG A 677 -19.10 -3.09 -15.14
CA ARG A 677 -20.56 -2.87 -15.02
C ARG A 677 -21.32 -4.18 -14.86
N GLY A 678 -20.90 -5.20 -15.60
CA GLY A 678 -21.45 -6.56 -15.50
C GLY A 678 -21.14 -7.18 -14.12
N SER A 679 -19.92 -7.00 -13.62
CA SER A 679 -19.55 -7.42 -12.26
C SER A 679 -20.40 -6.74 -11.19
N HIS A 680 -20.67 -5.44 -11.32
CA HIS A 680 -21.56 -4.69 -10.39
C HIS A 680 -23.01 -5.18 -10.45
N PHE A 681 -23.52 -5.53 -11.63
CA PHE A 681 -24.83 -6.15 -11.76
C PHE A 681 -24.90 -7.48 -11.00
N TYR A 682 -23.92 -8.36 -11.17
CA TYR A 682 -23.88 -9.64 -10.45
C TYR A 682 -23.72 -9.45 -8.94
N LEU A 683 -22.95 -8.45 -8.50
CA LEU A 683 -22.88 -8.10 -7.08
C LEU A 683 -24.27 -7.76 -6.53
N ALA A 684 -25.00 -6.86 -7.20
CA ALA A 684 -26.34 -6.46 -6.77
C ALA A 684 -27.32 -7.66 -6.74
N MET A 685 -27.29 -8.50 -7.76
CA MET A 685 -28.12 -9.70 -7.85
C MET A 685 -27.82 -10.70 -6.72
N TYR A 686 -26.55 -11.00 -6.48
CA TYR A 686 -26.15 -11.96 -5.45
C TYR A 686 -26.36 -11.38 -4.04
N TRP A 687 -26.15 -10.08 -3.84
CA TRP A 687 -26.40 -9.41 -2.56
C TRP A 687 -27.90 -9.40 -2.23
N ALA A 688 -28.76 -9.02 -3.21
CA ALA A 688 -30.20 -9.09 -3.04
C ALA A 688 -30.70 -10.52 -2.75
N ARG A 689 -30.15 -11.53 -3.45
CA ARG A 689 -30.48 -12.94 -3.19
C ARG A 689 -30.07 -13.36 -1.79
N ALA A 690 -28.85 -13.02 -1.34
CA ALA A 690 -28.39 -13.35 0.01
C ALA A 690 -29.27 -12.70 1.09
N LEU A 691 -29.76 -11.47 0.85
CA LEU A 691 -30.70 -10.76 1.73
C LEU A 691 -32.12 -11.37 1.70
N ALA A 692 -32.55 -11.87 0.56
CA ALA A 692 -33.82 -12.58 0.44
C ALA A 692 -33.82 -13.96 1.13
N ASP A 693 -32.69 -14.64 1.12
CA ASP A 693 -32.53 -16.01 1.68
C ASP A 693 -32.30 -16.01 3.20
N GLN A 694 -31.74 -14.92 3.79
CA GLN A 694 -31.47 -14.86 5.22
C GLN A 694 -32.75 -14.91 6.08
N THR A 695 -32.61 -15.35 7.34
CA THR A 695 -33.75 -15.55 8.27
C THR A 695 -33.66 -14.66 9.52
N THR A 696 -32.63 -13.83 9.62
CA THR A 696 -32.35 -13.00 10.81
C THR A 696 -33.20 -11.75 10.88
N ASP A 697 -33.45 -11.05 9.72
CA ASP A 697 -34.24 -9.84 9.64
C ASP A 697 -35.35 -10.00 8.59
N ALA A 698 -36.60 -10.13 9.07
CA ALA A 698 -37.77 -10.30 8.20
C ALA A 698 -38.07 -9.07 7.33
N GLY A 699 -37.68 -7.85 7.81
CA GLY A 699 -37.88 -6.61 7.07
C GLY A 699 -36.96 -6.54 5.85
N LEU A 700 -35.66 -6.79 6.05
CA LEU A 700 -34.70 -6.87 4.95
C LEU A 700 -35.07 -7.98 3.96
N LYS A 701 -35.51 -9.14 4.46
CA LYS A 701 -35.99 -10.23 3.60
C LYS A 701 -37.16 -9.78 2.72
N ALA A 702 -38.17 -9.14 3.31
CA ALA A 702 -39.34 -8.65 2.57
C ALA A 702 -38.95 -7.60 1.51
N THR A 703 -38.06 -6.68 1.85
CA THR A 703 -37.56 -5.64 0.93
C THR A 703 -36.82 -6.24 -0.26
N PHE A 704 -35.92 -7.20 -0.03
CA PHE A 704 -35.00 -7.68 -1.07
C PHE A 704 -35.51 -8.91 -1.84
N THR A 705 -36.58 -9.61 -1.38
CA THR A 705 -37.14 -10.74 -2.12
C THR A 705 -37.64 -10.34 -3.53
N PRO A 706 -38.45 -9.28 -3.71
CA PRO A 706 -38.86 -8.86 -5.05
C PRO A 706 -37.67 -8.35 -5.90
N VAL A 707 -36.75 -7.66 -5.30
CA VAL A 707 -35.53 -7.15 -5.99
C VAL A 707 -34.68 -8.30 -6.55
N ALA A 708 -34.43 -9.33 -5.73
CA ALA A 708 -33.70 -10.51 -6.17
C ALA A 708 -34.42 -11.22 -7.34
N GLN A 709 -35.73 -11.40 -7.22
CA GLN A 709 -36.55 -12.03 -8.30
C GLN A 709 -36.50 -11.22 -9.60
N GLU A 710 -36.61 -9.90 -9.50
CA GLU A 710 -36.61 -9.03 -10.68
C GLU A 710 -35.24 -9.00 -11.37
N LEU A 711 -34.11 -8.94 -10.59
CA LEU A 711 -32.79 -9.01 -11.15
C LEU A 711 -32.51 -10.35 -11.83
N GLU A 712 -32.90 -11.47 -11.22
CA GLU A 712 -32.74 -12.81 -11.80
C GLU A 712 -33.60 -13.03 -13.06
N GLN A 713 -34.83 -12.57 -13.05
CA GLN A 713 -35.73 -12.69 -14.22
C GLN A 713 -35.25 -11.87 -15.41
N ASN A 714 -34.56 -10.74 -15.14
CA ASN A 714 -34.05 -9.84 -16.17
C ASN A 714 -32.54 -10.04 -16.47
N GLU A 715 -31.89 -11.06 -15.89
CA GLU A 715 -30.43 -11.26 -16.05
C GLU A 715 -30.01 -11.19 -17.51
N SER A 716 -30.59 -12.00 -18.39
CA SER A 716 -30.19 -12.05 -19.81
C SER A 716 -30.41 -10.71 -20.51
N LYS A 717 -31.48 -9.98 -20.17
CA LYS A 717 -31.75 -8.66 -20.73
C LYS A 717 -30.74 -7.62 -20.28
N ILE A 718 -30.48 -7.57 -18.99
CA ILE A 718 -29.51 -6.64 -18.40
C ILE A 718 -28.10 -6.87 -18.95
N VAL A 719 -27.64 -8.13 -18.99
CA VAL A 719 -26.34 -8.50 -19.57
C VAL A 719 -26.27 -8.09 -21.04
N GLY A 720 -27.35 -8.30 -21.80
CA GLY A 720 -27.46 -7.86 -23.18
C GLY A 720 -27.37 -6.34 -23.36
N GLU A 721 -28.04 -5.56 -22.50
CA GLU A 721 -27.99 -4.09 -22.50
C GLU A 721 -26.57 -3.59 -22.16
N LEU A 722 -25.88 -4.22 -21.20
CA LEU A 722 -24.49 -3.88 -20.84
C LEU A 722 -23.50 -4.23 -21.94
N ALA A 723 -23.65 -5.36 -22.60
CA ALA A 723 -22.80 -5.79 -23.71
C ALA A 723 -22.99 -4.95 -24.98
N ALA A 724 -24.20 -4.47 -25.23
CA ALA A 724 -24.57 -3.74 -26.46
C ALA A 724 -23.80 -2.42 -26.65
N VAL A 725 -23.26 -1.83 -25.59
CA VAL A 725 -22.49 -0.58 -25.66
C VAL A 725 -20.99 -0.79 -25.83
N GLN A 726 -20.51 -2.03 -25.68
CA GLN A 726 -19.10 -2.35 -25.79
C GLN A 726 -18.61 -2.33 -27.24
N GLY A 727 -17.30 -2.11 -27.44
CA GLY A 727 -16.64 -2.15 -28.76
C GLY A 727 -16.68 -0.82 -29.52
N ALA A 728 -17.27 0.22 -28.96
CA ALA A 728 -17.29 1.57 -29.54
C ALA A 728 -16.49 2.54 -28.67
N THR A 729 -15.97 3.60 -29.27
CA THR A 729 -15.33 4.68 -28.49
C THR A 729 -16.36 5.39 -27.62
N VAL A 730 -15.95 5.83 -26.44
CA VAL A 730 -16.78 6.62 -25.53
C VAL A 730 -15.98 7.84 -25.05
N ASP A 731 -16.64 9.00 -25.00
CA ASP A 731 -16.10 10.24 -24.44
C ASP A 731 -16.77 10.50 -23.09
N VAL A 732 -15.95 10.60 -22.05
CA VAL A 732 -16.39 10.94 -20.69
C VAL A 732 -16.03 12.38 -20.29
N GLY A 733 -15.50 13.18 -21.21
CA GLY A 733 -15.29 14.61 -21.02
C GLY A 733 -13.97 15.01 -20.33
N GLY A 734 -13.12 14.05 -19.94
CA GLY A 734 -11.82 14.29 -19.33
C GLY A 734 -11.22 13.01 -18.75
N TYR A 735 -9.90 13.04 -18.55
CA TYR A 735 -9.16 11.97 -17.89
C TYR A 735 -9.03 12.19 -16.38
N TYR A 736 -8.60 13.39 -15.98
CA TYR A 736 -8.43 13.78 -14.57
C TYR A 736 -9.71 14.32 -13.94
N HIS A 737 -10.59 14.89 -14.76
CA HIS A 737 -11.85 15.48 -14.32
C HIS A 737 -12.97 15.13 -15.32
N PRO A 738 -13.46 13.88 -15.30
CA PRO A 738 -14.56 13.43 -16.16
C PRO A 738 -15.83 14.26 -15.96
N ASN A 739 -16.59 14.44 -17.03
CA ASN A 739 -17.93 15.04 -16.93
C ASN A 739 -18.89 14.06 -16.24
N PRO A 740 -19.51 14.44 -15.09
CA PRO A 740 -20.34 13.49 -14.31
C PRO A 740 -21.53 12.92 -15.09
N ALA A 741 -22.19 13.71 -15.95
CA ALA A 741 -23.33 13.24 -16.73
C ALA A 741 -22.90 12.23 -17.80
N ALA A 742 -21.80 12.51 -18.53
CA ALA A 742 -21.26 11.61 -19.54
C ALA A 742 -20.74 10.30 -18.91
N ALA A 743 -20.04 10.39 -17.79
CA ALA A 743 -19.54 9.23 -17.06
C ALA A 743 -20.70 8.38 -16.50
N THR A 744 -21.74 8.99 -15.94
CA THR A 744 -22.96 8.29 -15.49
C THR A 744 -23.63 7.55 -16.64
N GLN A 745 -23.83 8.21 -17.78
CA GLN A 745 -24.44 7.59 -18.96
C GLN A 745 -23.62 6.40 -19.45
N ALA A 746 -22.29 6.54 -19.51
CA ALA A 746 -21.40 5.47 -19.96
C ALA A 746 -21.35 4.30 -18.98
N MET A 747 -21.40 4.56 -17.68
CA MET A 747 -21.26 3.54 -16.64
C MET A 747 -22.59 2.91 -16.18
N ARG A 748 -23.75 3.50 -16.56
CA ARG A 748 -25.10 2.99 -16.25
C ARG A 748 -25.96 2.81 -17.52
N PRO A 749 -25.49 2.05 -18.53
CA PRO A 749 -26.20 1.96 -19.82
C PRO A 749 -27.45 1.06 -19.78
N SER A 750 -27.61 0.18 -18.77
CA SER A 750 -28.78 -0.69 -18.66
C SER A 750 -29.96 0.00 -17.98
N ALA A 751 -30.93 0.44 -18.75
CA ALA A 751 -32.16 1.04 -18.22
C ALA A 751 -32.94 0.08 -17.32
N THR A 752 -32.92 -1.22 -17.65
CA THR A 752 -33.60 -2.26 -16.85
C THR A 752 -32.97 -2.40 -15.48
N PHE A 753 -31.63 -2.47 -15.41
CA PHE A 753 -30.89 -2.56 -14.13
C PHE A 753 -31.07 -1.29 -13.29
N ASN A 754 -30.96 -0.12 -13.93
CA ASN A 754 -31.14 1.16 -13.24
C ASN A 754 -32.52 1.27 -12.59
N ALA A 755 -33.59 0.87 -13.30
CA ALA A 755 -34.95 0.91 -12.75
C ALA A 755 -35.09 0.07 -11.47
N VAL A 756 -34.51 -1.13 -11.43
CA VAL A 756 -34.53 -1.99 -10.23
C VAL A 756 -33.77 -1.34 -9.05
N VAL A 757 -32.57 -0.84 -9.30
CA VAL A 757 -31.75 -0.18 -8.25
C VAL A 757 -32.44 1.08 -7.72
N ASP A 758 -32.99 1.92 -8.62
CA ASP A 758 -33.61 3.19 -8.27
C ASP A 758 -34.94 2.96 -7.51
N SER A 759 -35.66 1.82 -7.74
CA SER A 759 -36.88 1.47 -7.01
C SER A 759 -36.65 1.28 -5.51
N LEU A 760 -35.49 0.79 -5.09
CA LEU A 760 -35.10 0.68 -3.68
C LEU A 760 -34.97 2.07 -3.01
N GLY A 761 -34.66 3.12 -3.78
CA GLY A 761 -34.56 4.48 -3.29
C GLY A 761 -35.93 5.14 -3.02
N ILE A 762 -36.99 4.67 -3.69
CA ILE A 762 -38.35 5.23 -3.60
C ILE A 762 -39.16 4.56 -2.47
N ALA A 763 -38.90 3.29 -2.19
CA ALA A 763 -39.67 2.50 -1.23
C ALA A 763 -39.37 2.79 0.26
N ALA A 764 -38.37 3.63 0.56
CA ALA A 764 -37.92 3.95 1.91
C ALA A 764 -38.23 5.40 2.36
N GLY A 765 -39.11 6.11 1.65
CA GLY A 765 -39.61 7.44 1.95
C GLY A 765 -40.94 7.45 2.72
#